data_51ad9ee0b49f459b1e4bea21247d09bb
#
_entry.id   51ad9ee0b49f459b1e4bea21247d09bb
#
_cell.length_a   1.000
_cell.length_b   1.000
_cell.length_c   1.000
_cell.angle_alpha   90.00
_cell.angle_beta   90.00
_cell.angle_gamma   90.00
#
_symmetry.space_group_name_H-M   'P 1'
#
loop_
_entity.id
_entity.type
_entity.pdbx_description
1 polymer ?
#
loop_
_entity_poly.entity_id
_entity_poly.type
_entity_poly.pdbx_seq_one_letter_code
_entity_poly.pdbx_strand_id
1 'polypeptide(L)'
;MKIYKQITAEMIQNDIRYLELLSHNFPTIAAASTEIINLEAILNLPKGTEHFLADLHGEYEAFQHVLRNASGAIKRKVNEIFGNTLRESEKKELCTLIYYPEQKLQLVKDVETELVDWYVITLNQLVKVCQNVSSKYTRSKVRKALPEEFSYIIQELLHESSMDPNKQAYINVIISTIIDTHRADDFIVALCNLIQRLTIDSLHILGDIFDRGPGPHIIMDTLCDYHNFDIQWGNHDILWMGAASGNNCSIANALRLAMRYGNLSALEDGYGINLLPLATFAMEAYADDPCECFTPKIDFASSTYNDKTIRLIAQMHKAISIIQFKLEAEIIRRRPEFKMEDRMLLHHIDFEKKTITIDGTEYPLRDSLFPTIDPADPYKLTEEEQDIVLKLHNSFTGSEKLRKHMKCLFRYGCMYNVCNSNLLFHASMPLNEDGTLKEINILGKKYKGESLLKRVGQLIRTAYFAENDNDEKSFALDYVWYLWCGKDSPAFDKSKMATFERYFIAAPETHKEIKGYYYTLRDREDVCDRIMDEFGVEGEHRHIINGHVPVKAVKGEKPIKANGKLMVIDGGFSKAYQPETGIAGYTLVYHSRGFQLVQHEPFTSTQRAIEEGLDIKSTTQIVEMSSKRMMVKDTDKGRELKVQIEDLKKLLVGYRTGLIKEKSL
;
A
#
# COMPACT_ATOMS: atom_id res chain seq x y z
N MET A 1 10.00 22.40 -40.73
CA MET A 1 9.84 23.87 -40.79
C MET A 1 9.02 24.49 -39.66
N LYS A 2 8.03 23.82 -39.05
CA LYS A 2 7.23 24.39 -37.93
C LYS A 2 8.03 24.53 -36.60
N ILE A 3 8.94 23.62 -36.30
CA ILE A 3 9.74 23.63 -35.04
C ILE A 3 10.63 24.88 -34.93
N TYR A 4 11.16 25.39 -36.07
CA TYR A 4 12.07 26.53 -36.09
C TYR A 4 11.40 27.89 -35.88
N LYS A 5 10.08 27.99 -36.02
CA LYS A 5 9.35 29.25 -35.87
C LYS A 5 8.98 29.61 -34.44
N GLN A 6 9.11 28.66 -33.51
CA GLN A 6 8.68 28.83 -32.09
C GLN A 6 9.83 28.94 -31.08
N ILE A 7 11.02 28.42 -31.42
CA ILE A 7 12.18 28.43 -30.49
C ILE A 7 13.15 29.53 -30.94
N THR A 8 13.34 30.52 -30.07
CA THR A 8 14.24 31.66 -30.28
C THR A 8 15.64 31.41 -29.73
N ALA A 9 16.66 32.14 -30.24
CA ALA A 9 18.02 32.08 -29.69
C ALA A 9 18.05 32.49 -28.20
N GLU A 10 17.21 33.42 -27.78
CA GLU A 10 17.07 33.85 -26.38
C GLU A 10 16.56 32.72 -25.49
N MET A 11 15.59 31.92 -25.92
CA MET A 11 15.12 30.74 -25.17
C MET A 11 16.24 29.71 -24.98
N ILE A 12 17.09 29.50 -25.99
CA ILE A 12 18.22 28.58 -25.89
C ILE A 12 19.25 29.16 -24.95
N GLN A 13 19.54 30.47 -25.03
CA GLN A 13 20.55 31.14 -24.17
C GLN A 13 20.13 31.11 -22.68
N ASN A 14 18.82 31.26 -22.39
CA ASN A 14 18.33 31.19 -21.01
C ASN A 14 18.50 29.79 -20.41
N ASP A 15 18.39 28.74 -21.23
CA ASP A 15 18.49 27.34 -20.81
C ASP A 15 19.87 26.72 -21.15
N ILE A 16 20.87 27.49 -21.59
CA ILE A 16 22.11 27.00 -22.20
C ILE A 16 22.83 25.96 -21.34
N ARG A 17 22.98 26.22 -20.04
CA ARG A 17 23.64 25.30 -19.10
C ARG A 17 22.94 23.97 -18.99
N TYR A 18 21.59 23.99 -18.95
CA TYR A 18 20.77 22.79 -18.90
C TYR A 18 20.86 22.00 -20.21
N LEU A 19 20.80 22.69 -21.36
CA LEU A 19 20.93 22.09 -22.67
C LEU A 19 22.32 21.49 -22.92
N GLU A 20 23.37 22.12 -22.40
CA GLU A 20 24.71 21.56 -22.41
C GLU A 20 24.81 20.26 -21.60
N LEU A 21 24.19 20.20 -20.42
CA LEU A 21 24.09 18.96 -19.64
C LEU A 21 23.26 17.89 -20.39
N LEU A 22 22.14 18.27 -21.00
CA LEU A 22 21.31 17.37 -21.79
C LEU A 22 22.05 16.82 -23.00
N SER A 23 22.96 17.61 -23.59
CA SER A 23 23.80 17.20 -24.72
C SER A 23 24.75 16.03 -24.41
N HIS A 24 25.04 15.74 -23.13
CA HIS A 24 25.82 14.55 -22.75
C HIS A 24 25.05 13.25 -23.02
N ASN A 25 23.72 13.28 -22.86
CA ASN A 25 22.85 12.12 -23.10
C ASN A 25 22.45 12.00 -24.58
N PHE A 26 22.35 13.13 -25.28
CA PHE A 26 21.97 13.22 -26.69
C PHE A 26 23.01 14.03 -27.49
N PRO A 27 24.20 13.47 -27.74
CA PRO A 27 25.38 14.23 -28.18
C PRO A 27 25.28 14.73 -29.60
N THR A 28 24.33 14.24 -30.42
CA THR A 28 24.25 14.57 -31.85
C THR A 28 22.81 14.95 -32.24
N ILE A 29 22.68 15.66 -33.37
CA ILE A 29 21.37 15.93 -34.02
C ILE A 29 20.60 14.63 -34.25
N ALA A 30 21.28 13.56 -34.67
CA ALA A 30 20.66 12.27 -34.90
C ALA A 30 20.09 11.68 -33.60
N ALA A 31 20.86 11.67 -32.51
CA ALA A 31 20.43 11.16 -31.22
C ALA A 31 19.24 11.94 -30.66
N ALA A 32 19.29 13.27 -30.66
CA ALA A 32 18.18 14.11 -30.21
C ALA A 32 16.93 13.94 -31.06
N SER A 33 17.07 13.87 -32.40
CA SER A 33 15.94 13.65 -33.31
C SER A 33 15.30 12.30 -33.14
N THR A 34 16.09 11.23 -32.96
CA THR A 34 15.60 9.87 -32.73
C THR A 34 14.78 9.81 -31.44
N GLU A 35 15.28 10.45 -30.37
CA GLU A 35 14.52 10.46 -29.10
C GLU A 35 13.22 11.28 -29.20
N ILE A 36 13.22 12.43 -29.87
CA ILE A 36 11.98 13.17 -30.13
C ILE A 36 10.94 12.27 -30.85
N ILE A 37 11.37 11.54 -31.90
CA ILE A 37 10.48 10.63 -32.64
C ILE A 37 9.95 9.53 -31.70
N ASN A 38 10.79 8.95 -30.87
CA ASN A 38 10.43 7.93 -29.90
C ASN A 38 9.41 8.44 -28.90
N LEU A 39 9.66 9.60 -28.28
CA LEU A 39 8.76 10.19 -27.28
C LEU A 39 7.42 10.61 -27.88
N GLU A 40 7.42 11.23 -29.08
CA GLU A 40 6.17 11.58 -29.80
C GLU A 40 5.34 10.32 -30.14
N ALA A 41 6.00 9.20 -30.48
CA ALA A 41 5.31 7.94 -30.72
C ALA A 41 4.69 7.37 -29.41
N ILE A 42 5.41 7.43 -28.28
CA ILE A 42 4.95 7.00 -26.95
C ILE A 42 3.69 7.77 -26.53
N LEU A 43 3.62 9.07 -26.79
CA LEU A 43 2.45 9.90 -26.47
C LEU A 43 1.14 9.38 -27.10
N ASN A 44 1.22 8.63 -28.19
CA ASN A 44 0.08 8.06 -28.90
C ASN A 44 -0.21 6.59 -28.54
N LEU A 45 0.46 6.02 -27.57
CA LEU A 45 0.09 4.73 -26.98
C LEU A 45 -1.09 4.88 -26.02
N PRO A 46 -1.88 3.83 -25.79
CA PRO A 46 -2.90 3.83 -24.74
C PRO A 46 -2.29 4.01 -23.35
N LYS A 47 -3.02 4.70 -22.46
CA LYS A 47 -2.69 4.76 -21.03
C LYS A 47 -2.51 3.36 -20.45
N GLY A 48 -1.49 3.18 -19.65
CA GLY A 48 -1.27 1.97 -18.83
C GLY A 48 -2.43 1.74 -17.85
N THR A 49 -2.52 0.52 -17.33
CA THR A 49 -3.54 0.17 -16.33
C THR A 49 -2.98 0.40 -14.93
N GLU A 50 -3.70 1.17 -14.12
CA GLU A 50 -3.38 1.46 -12.73
C GLU A 50 -4.33 0.70 -11.82
N HIS A 51 -3.80 0.11 -10.76
CA HIS A 51 -4.57 -0.58 -9.73
C HIS A 51 -4.42 0.16 -8.41
N PHE A 52 -5.52 0.34 -7.69
CA PHE A 52 -5.57 0.97 -6.37
C PHE A 52 -6.11 -0.04 -5.37
N LEU A 53 -5.37 -0.23 -4.28
CA LEU A 53 -5.77 -1.05 -3.14
C LEU A 53 -5.58 -0.27 -1.85
N ALA A 54 -6.35 -0.57 -0.83
CA ALA A 54 -6.27 0.05 0.49
C ALA A 54 -6.41 -1.00 1.59
N ASP A 55 -5.89 -0.65 2.79
CA ASP A 55 -6.19 -1.36 4.03
C ASP A 55 -5.86 -2.86 3.97
N LEU A 56 -4.64 -3.20 3.52
CA LEU A 56 -4.16 -4.57 3.32
C LEU A 56 -3.99 -5.33 4.64
N HIS A 57 -3.63 -4.63 5.71
CA HIS A 57 -3.58 -5.14 7.08
C HIS A 57 -2.94 -6.53 7.21
N GLY A 58 -1.78 -6.75 6.60
CA GLY A 58 -1.04 -8.01 6.73
C GLY A 58 -1.67 -9.24 6.08
N GLU A 59 -2.76 -9.10 5.32
CA GLU A 59 -3.43 -10.20 4.63
C GLU A 59 -2.70 -10.56 3.33
N TYR A 60 -1.49 -11.08 3.46
CA TYR A 60 -0.56 -11.28 2.36
C TYR A 60 -1.02 -12.28 1.30
N GLU A 61 -1.72 -13.38 1.68
CA GLU A 61 -2.18 -14.38 0.72
C GLU A 61 -3.21 -13.80 -0.25
N ALA A 62 -4.22 -13.11 0.28
CA ALA A 62 -5.25 -12.47 -0.55
C ALA A 62 -4.64 -11.36 -1.42
N PHE A 63 -3.77 -10.52 -0.84
CA PHE A 63 -3.07 -9.47 -1.56
C PHE A 63 -2.23 -10.03 -2.72
N GLN A 64 -1.37 -11.02 -2.46
CA GLN A 64 -0.53 -11.64 -3.49
C GLN A 64 -1.36 -12.29 -4.58
N HIS A 65 -2.47 -12.96 -4.23
CA HIS A 65 -3.35 -13.57 -5.22
C HIS A 65 -4.02 -12.52 -6.12
N VAL A 66 -4.56 -11.44 -5.53
CA VAL A 66 -5.16 -10.31 -6.28
C VAL A 66 -4.12 -9.63 -7.20
N LEU A 67 -2.88 -9.53 -6.74
CA LEU A 67 -1.79 -8.95 -7.54
C LEU A 67 -1.41 -9.88 -8.72
N ARG A 68 -1.26 -11.19 -8.47
CA ARG A 68 -0.88 -12.18 -9.47
C ARG A 68 -1.96 -12.40 -10.55
N ASN A 69 -3.25 -12.38 -10.17
CA ASN A 69 -4.36 -12.48 -11.12
C ASN A 69 -4.74 -11.13 -11.75
N ALA A 70 -4.05 -10.04 -11.33
CA ALA A 70 -4.32 -8.66 -11.71
C ALA A 70 -5.82 -8.30 -11.54
N SER A 71 -6.39 -8.61 -10.36
CA SER A 71 -7.81 -8.39 -10.04
C SER A 71 -8.76 -8.97 -11.11
N GLY A 72 -8.43 -10.16 -11.60
CA GLY A 72 -9.17 -10.88 -12.63
C GLY A 72 -8.93 -10.40 -14.07
N ALA A 73 -8.04 -9.43 -14.30
CA ALA A 73 -7.76 -8.92 -15.64
C ALA A 73 -7.09 -9.98 -16.53
N ILE A 74 -6.22 -10.82 -15.97
CA ILE A 74 -5.56 -11.90 -16.73
C ILE A 74 -6.59 -12.92 -17.20
N LYS A 75 -7.52 -13.34 -16.33
CA LYS A 75 -8.59 -14.28 -16.69
C LYS A 75 -9.47 -13.72 -17.82
N ARG A 76 -9.83 -12.42 -17.76
CA ARG A 76 -10.59 -11.79 -18.85
C ARG A 76 -9.82 -11.85 -20.17
N LYS A 77 -8.51 -11.55 -20.16
CA LYS A 77 -7.66 -11.62 -21.36
C LYS A 77 -7.54 -13.04 -21.92
N VAL A 78 -7.36 -14.05 -21.08
CA VAL A 78 -7.33 -15.46 -21.46
C VAL A 78 -8.66 -15.83 -22.16
N ASN A 79 -9.80 -15.41 -21.59
CA ASN A 79 -11.11 -15.64 -22.19
C ASN A 79 -11.29 -14.90 -23.55
N GLU A 80 -10.80 -13.66 -23.66
CA GLU A 80 -10.85 -12.89 -24.91
C GLU A 80 -9.98 -13.52 -26.03
N ILE A 81 -8.79 -14.00 -25.67
CA ILE A 81 -7.83 -14.56 -26.63
C ILE A 81 -8.29 -15.92 -27.13
N PHE A 82 -8.72 -16.79 -26.24
CA PHE A 82 -9.01 -18.18 -26.58
C PHE A 82 -10.49 -18.47 -26.86
N GLY A 83 -11.40 -17.61 -26.38
CA GLY A 83 -12.83 -17.77 -26.64
C GLY A 83 -13.32 -19.20 -26.41
N ASN A 84 -13.82 -19.83 -27.46
CA ASN A 84 -14.28 -21.23 -27.44
C ASN A 84 -13.20 -22.26 -27.89
N THR A 85 -11.98 -21.79 -28.19
CA THR A 85 -10.89 -22.70 -28.64
C THR A 85 -10.30 -23.50 -27.49
N LEU A 86 -10.43 -23.01 -26.25
CA LEU A 86 -10.08 -23.75 -25.03
C LEU A 86 -11.33 -24.01 -24.19
N ARG A 87 -11.39 -25.17 -23.55
CA ARG A 87 -12.41 -25.48 -22.54
C ARG A 87 -12.23 -24.61 -21.30
N GLU A 88 -13.27 -24.44 -20.52
CA GLU A 88 -13.19 -23.64 -19.29
C GLU A 88 -12.18 -24.21 -18.27
N SER A 89 -12.04 -25.55 -18.21
CA SER A 89 -11.02 -26.21 -17.39
C SER A 89 -9.59 -25.87 -17.85
N GLU A 90 -9.34 -25.88 -19.16
CA GLU A 90 -8.01 -25.56 -19.73
C GLU A 90 -7.64 -24.07 -19.51
N LYS A 91 -8.61 -23.17 -19.66
CA LYS A 91 -8.41 -21.75 -19.33
C LYS A 91 -8.11 -21.54 -17.85
N LYS A 92 -8.80 -22.28 -16.97
CA LYS A 92 -8.59 -22.25 -15.54
C LYS A 92 -7.19 -22.72 -15.18
N GLU A 93 -6.73 -23.85 -15.76
CA GLU A 93 -5.39 -24.38 -15.58
C GLU A 93 -4.31 -23.38 -16.05
N LEU A 94 -4.50 -22.79 -17.22
CA LEU A 94 -3.60 -21.76 -17.76
C LEU A 94 -3.54 -20.52 -16.84
N CYS A 95 -4.68 -20.08 -16.32
CA CYS A 95 -4.72 -18.96 -15.37
C CYS A 95 -3.96 -19.29 -14.08
N THR A 96 -4.20 -20.50 -13.52
CA THR A 96 -3.50 -20.96 -12.30
C THR A 96 -1.99 -21.04 -12.52
N LEU A 97 -1.56 -21.53 -13.68
CA LEU A 97 -0.15 -21.54 -14.07
C LEU A 97 0.43 -20.13 -14.15
N ILE A 98 -0.29 -19.18 -14.75
CA ILE A 98 0.17 -17.78 -14.83
C ILE A 98 0.28 -17.16 -13.43
N TYR A 99 -0.61 -17.51 -12.49
CA TYR A 99 -0.61 -16.94 -11.13
C TYR A 99 0.48 -17.55 -10.24
N TYR A 100 0.73 -18.86 -10.37
CA TYR A 100 1.62 -19.65 -9.50
C TYR A 100 2.51 -20.59 -10.33
N PRO A 101 3.40 -20.04 -11.18
CA PRO A 101 4.11 -20.86 -12.17
C PRO A 101 4.97 -21.94 -11.55
N GLU A 102 5.77 -21.65 -10.54
CA GLU A 102 6.69 -22.61 -9.95
C GLU A 102 5.93 -23.79 -9.29
N GLN A 103 4.92 -23.46 -8.47
CA GLN A 103 4.15 -24.45 -7.74
C GLN A 103 3.28 -25.31 -8.68
N LYS A 104 2.67 -24.66 -9.69
CA LYS A 104 1.83 -25.38 -10.65
C LYS A 104 2.64 -26.27 -11.56
N LEU A 105 3.83 -25.86 -12.00
CA LEU A 105 4.76 -26.69 -12.75
C LEU A 105 5.13 -27.98 -12.01
N GLN A 106 5.39 -27.86 -10.69
CA GLN A 106 5.69 -29.06 -9.89
C GLN A 106 4.53 -30.04 -9.89
N LEU A 107 3.29 -29.57 -9.67
CA LEU A 107 2.10 -30.44 -9.70
C LEU A 107 1.87 -31.08 -11.08
N VAL A 108 2.12 -30.34 -12.16
CA VAL A 108 1.99 -30.87 -13.52
C VAL A 108 2.98 -32.00 -13.77
N LYS A 109 4.24 -31.83 -13.37
CA LYS A 109 5.28 -32.88 -13.54
C LYS A 109 4.98 -34.17 -12.79
N ASP A 110 4.26 -34.10 -11.70
CA ASP A 110 3.90 -35.27 -10.90
C ASP A 110 2.75 -36.08 -11.53
N VAL A 111 1.97 -35.47 -12.46
CA VAL A 111 0.75 -36.08 -13.01
C VAL A 111 0.80 -36.28 -14.52
N GLU A 112 1.48 -35.37 -15.26
CA GLU A 112 1.47 -35.39 -16.73
C GLU A 112 2.39 -36.46 -17.31
N THR A 113 1.85 -37.33 -18.15
CA THR A 113 2.59 -38.40 -18.80
C THR A 113 3.25 -37.98 -20.12
N GLU A 114 2.65 -37.02 -20.84
CA GLU A 114 3.12 -36.51 -22.13
C GLU A 114 3.67 -35.08 -21.97
N LEU A 115 4.68 -34.96 -21.12
CA LEU A 115 5.20 -33.64 -20.67
C LEU A 115 5.73 -32.79 -21.84
N VAL A 116 6.31 -33.40 -22.88
CA VAL A 116 6.81 -32.65 -24.05
C VAL A 116 5.67 -31.99 -24.83
N ASP A 117 4.59 -32.70 -25.07
CA ASP A 117 3.42 -32.13 -25.75
C ASP A 117 2.76 -31.06 -24.93
N TRP A 118 2.68 -31.28 -23.61
CA TRP A 118 2.18 -30.25 -22.68
C TRP A 118 3.02 -28.97 -22.73
N TYR A 119 4.36 -29.07 -22.76
CA TYR A 119 5.24 -27.89 -22.88
C TYR A 119 5.00 -27.16 -24.20
N VAL A 120 4.90 -27.85 -25.32
CA VAL A 120 4.66 -27.23 -26.63
C VAL A 120 3.35 -26.44 -26.62
N ILE A 121 2.27 -27.03 -26.13
CA ILE A 121 0.94 -26.41 -26.08
C ILE A 121 0.97 -25.18 -25.14
N THR A 122 1.51 -25.37 -23.94
CA THR A 122 1.54 -24.33 -22.90
C THR A 122 2.38 -23.11 -23.30
N LEU A 123 3.58 -23.35 -23.88
CA LEU A 123 4.44 -22.25 -24.34
C LEU A 123 3.75 -21.46 -25.46
N ASN A 124 3.10 -22.11 -26.42
CA ASN A 124 2.34 -21.41 -27.46
C ASN A 124 1.17 -20.58 -26.89
N GLN A 125 0.47 -21.09 -25.87
CA GLN A 125 -0.60 -20.37 -25.19
C GLN A 125 -0.06 -19.15 -24.45
N LEU A 126 1.01 -19.30 -23.68
CA LEU A 126 1.63 -18.22 -22.93
C LEU A 126 2.19 -17.12 -23.85
N VAL A 127 2.82 -17.49 -24.97
CA VAL A 127 3.29 -16.51 -25.97
C VAL A 127 2.13 -15.66 -26.48
N LYS A 128 0.98 -16.27 -26.82
CA LYS A 128 -0.22 -15.52 -27.26
C LYS A 128 -0.73 -14.55 -26.20
N VAL A 129 -0.74 -14.96 -24.93
CA VAL A 129 -1.12 -14.09 -23.82
C VAL A 129 -0.11 -12.94 -23.68
N CYS A 130 1.19 -13.23 -23.73
CA CYS A 130 2.26 -12.22 -23.69
C CYS A 130 2.14 -11.22 -24.84
N GLN A 131 1.88 -11.66 -26.06
CA GLN A 131 1.67 -10.78 -27.22
C GLN A 131 0.49 -9.82 -26.97
N ASN A 132 -0.61 -10.29 -26.42
CA ASN A 132 -1.77 -9.46 -26.09
C ASN A 132 -1.45 -8.40 -25.04
N VAL A 133 -0.85 -8.81 -23.90
CA VAL A 133 -0.56 -7.87 -22.81
C VAL A 133 0.53 -6.86 -23.17
N SER A 134 1.49 -7.23 -24.02
CA SER A 134 2.58 -6.36 -24.48
C SER A 134 2.16 -5.36 -25.55
N SER A 135 1.07 -5.59 -26.27
CA SER A 135 0.64 -4.80 -27.44
C SER A 135 0.42 -3.31 -27.17
N LYS A 136 0.17 -2.93 -25.92
CA LYS A 136 -0.03 -1.53 -25.50
C LYS A 136 1.26 -0.80 -25.11
N TYR A 137 2.43 -1.47 -25.16
CA TYR A 137 3.70 -0.93 -24.73
C TYR A 137 4.71 -0.82 -25.87
N THR A 138 5.74 0.00 -25.68
CA THR A 138 6.91 0.02 -26.57
C THR A 138 7.75 -1.23 -26.42
N ARG A 139 8.44 -1.65 -27.50
CA ARG A 139 9.41 -2.75 -27.44
C ARG A 139 10.46 -2.53 -26.37
N SER A 140 10.92 -1.28 -26.20
CA SER A 140 11.92 -0.93 -25.16
C SER A 140 11.38 -1.17 -23.74
N LYS A 141 10.11 -0.83 -23.46
CA LYS A 141 9.50 -1.06 -22.15
C LYS A 141 9.34 -2.57 -21.90
N VAL A 142 8.89 -3.32 -22.89
CA VAL A 142 8.78 -4.79 -22.80
C VAL A 142 10.15 -5.40 -22.54
N ARG A 143 11.17 -5.02 -23.32
CA ARG A 143 12.53 -5.54 -23.15
C ARG A 143 13.10 -5.31 -21.74
N LYS A 144 12.86 -4.14 -21.14
CA LYS A 144 13.30 -3.83 -19.77
C LYS A 144 12.56 -4.67 -18.69
N ALA A 145 11.43 -5.26 -19.05
CA ALA A 145 10.66 -6.14 -18.18
C ALA A 145 11.08 -7.61 -18.27
N LEU A 146 11.86 -7.97 -19.29
CA LEU A 146 12.30 -9.34 -19.53
C LEU A 146 13.51 -9.70 -18.67
N PRO A 147 13.62 -10.97 -18.23
CA PRO A 147 14.86 -11.47 -17.66
C PRO A 147 15.96 -11.48 -18.71
N GLU A 148 17.19 -11.11 -18.31
CA GLU A 148 18.31 -10.89 -19.24
C GLU A 148 18.61 -12.13 -20.09
N GLU A 149 18.59 -13.31 -19.48
CA GLU A 149 18.89 -14.59 -20.12
C GLU A 149 17.91 -15.00 -21.25
N PHE A 150 16.65 -14.59 -21.17
CA PHE A 150 15.60 -14.93 -22.15
C PHE A 150 15.18 -13.74 -23.03
N SER A 151 15.76 -12.57 -22.80
CA SER A 151 15.31 -11.33 -23.40
C SER A 151 15.24 -11.39 -24.93
N TYR A 152 16.30 -11.92 -25.59
CA TYR A 152 16.31 -12.05 -27.05
C TYR A 152 15.23 -13.03 -27.55
N ILE A 153 15.17 -14.23 -26.97
CA ILE A 153 14.26 -15.29 -27.43
C ILE A 153 12.80 -14.87 -27.26
N ILE A 154 12.45 -14.28 -26.10
CA ILE A 154 11.08 -13.81 -25.86
C ILE A 154 10.73 -12.67 -26.85
N GLN A 155 11.64 -11.76 -27.15
CA GLN A 155 11.39 -10.70 -28.14
C GLN A 155 11.08 -11.28 -29.52
N GLU A 156 11.83 -12.28 -29.97
CA GLU A 156 11.56 -12.96 -31.23
C GLU A 156 10.12 -13.54 -31.25
N LEU A 157 9.77 -14.31 -30.22
CA LEU A 157 8.45 -14.91 -30.08
C LEU A 157 7.29 -13.90 -29.99
N LEU A 158 7.55 -12.71 -29.41
CA LEU A 158 6.52 -11.67 -29.26
C LEU A 158 6.26 -10.88 -30.56
N HIS A 159 7.26 -10.79 -31.45
CA HIS A 159 7.18 -9.92 -32.64
C HIS A 159 6.95 -10.65 -33.96
N GLU A 160 7.19 -11.94 -33.98
CA GLU A 160 6.96 -12.72 -35.18
C GLU A 160 5.47 -13.07 -35.36
N SER A 161 5.01 -13.00 -36.61
CA SER A 161 3.64 -13.34 -36.95
C SER A 161 3.49 -14.84 -37.18
N SER A 162 2.63 -15.50 -36.42
CA SER A 162 2.27 -16.89 -36.63
C SER A 162 1.46 -17.16 -37.91
N MET A 163 1.14 -16.12 -38.68
CA MET A 163 0.39 -16.29 -39.95
C MET A 163 1.28 -16.60 -41.16
N ASP A 164 2.61 -16.38 -41.05
CA ASP A 164 3.56 -16.75 -42.07
C ASP A 164 4.05 -18.18 -41.82
N PRO A 165 3.86 -19.17 -42.76
CA PRO A 165 4.32 -20.55 -42.57
C PRO A 165 5.82 -20.68 -42.28
N ASN A 166 6.66 -19.84 -42.86
CA ASN A 166 8.10 -19.85 -42.62
C ASN A 166 8.42 -19.39 -41.19
N LYS A 167 7.70 -18.39 -40.70
CA LYS A 167 7.84 -17.89 -39.32
C LYS A 167 7.28 -18.89 -38.31
N GLN A 168 6.23 -19.59 -38.64
CA GLN A 168 5.70 -20.67 -37.78
C GLN A 168 6.74 -21.79 -37.60
N ALA A 169 7.42 -22.20 -38.66
CA ALA A 169 8.50 -23.20 -38.57
C ALA A 169 9.65 -22.70 -37.68
N TYR A 170 10.03 -21.43 -37.80
CA TYR A 170 11.03 -20.79 -36.95
C TYR A 170 10.62 -20.77 -35.46
N ILE A 171 9.38 -20.36 -35.16
CA ILE A 171 8.84 -20.38 -33.77
C ILE A 171 8.86 -21.81 -33.21
N ASN A 172 8.43 -22.80 -34.01
CA ASN A 172 8.41 -24.21 -33.58
C ASN A 172 9.80 -24.73 -33.22
N VAL A 173 10.83 -24.36 -34.01
CA VAL A 173 12.23 -24.72 -33.72
C VAL A 173 12.72 -24.05 -32.41
N ILE A 174 12.37 -22.81 -32.17
CA ILE A 174 12.71 -22.12 -30.90
C ILE A 174 12.10 -22.90 -29.72
N ILE A 175 10.79 -23.19 -29.79
CA ILE A 175 10.08 -23.91 -28.73
C ILE A 175 10.65 -25.29 -28.48
N SER A 176 10.87 -26.10 -29.55
CA SER A 176 11.46 -27.43 -29.41
C SER A 176 12.87 -27.35 -28.80
N THR A 177 13.69 -26.38 -29.22
CA THR A 177 15.04 -26.21 -28.66
C THR A 177 15.03 -25.82 -27.18
N ILE A 178 14.08 -25.00 -26.74
CA ILE A 178 13.91 -24.67 -25.31
C ILE A 178 13.59 -25.92 -24.50
N ILE A 179 12.76 -26.84 -25.05
CA ILE A 179 12.40 -28.11 -24.41
C ILE A 179 13.60 -29.05 -24.41
N ASP A 180 14.26 -29.22 -25.54
CA ASP A 180 15.41 -30.12 -25.71
C ASP A 180 16.61 -29.73 -24.84
N THR A 181 16.75 -28.42 -24.55
CA THR A 181 17.79 -27.89 -23.66
C THR A 181 17.39 -27.91 -22.18
N HIS A 182 16.23 -28.46 -21.82
CA HIS A 182 15.68 -28.56 -20.48
C HIS A 182 15.45 -27.18 -19.79
N ARG A 183 15.12 -26.14 -20.57
CA ARG A 183 14.88 -24.79 -20.08
C ARG A 183 13.39 -24.40 -20.11
N ALA A 184 12.49 -25.36 -20.38
CA ALA A 184 11.05 -25.08 -20.52
C ALA A 184 10.42 -24.49 -19.24
N ASP A 185 10.80 -25.02 -18.08
CA ASP A 185 10.28 -24.53 -16.79
C ASP A 185 10.64 -23.07 -16.54
N ASP A 186 11.94 -22.75 -16.62
CA ASP A 186 12.43 -21.37 -16.40
C ASP A 186 11.79 -20.41 -17.41
N PHE A 187 11.59 -20.87 -18.64
CA PHE A 187 10.99 -20.06 -19.68
C PHE A 187 9.49 -19.82 -19.44
N ILE A 188 8.75 -20.83 -18.97
CA ILE A 188 7.34 -20.68 -18.55
C ILE A 188 7.23 -19.69 -17.40
N VAL A 189 8.08 -19.83 -16.37
CA VAL A 189 8.11 -18.89 -15.24
C VAL A 189 8.37 -17.46 -15.72
N ALA A 190 9.34 -17.28 -16.62
CA ALA A 190 9.66 -15.97 -17.19
C ALA A 190 8.47 -15.35 -17.96
N LEU A 191 7.76 -16.15 -18.78
CA LEU A 191 6.56 -15.69 -19.50
C LEU A 191 5.41 -15.32 -18.53
N CYS A 192 5.17 -16.16 -17.52
CA CYS A 192 4.13 -15.91 -16.52
C CYS A 192 4.39 -14.60 -15.74
N ASN A 193 5.63 -14.41 -15.27
CA ASN A 193 6.03 -13.20 -14.58
C ASN A 193 5.92 -11.96 -15.49
N LEU A 194 6.26 -12.09 -16.77
CA LEU A 194 6.08 -11.03 -17.76
C LEU A 194 4.60 -10.66 -17.94
N ILE A 195 3.71 -11.65 -18.05
CA ILE A 195 2.26 -11.42 -18.15
C ILE A 195 1.75 -10.65 -16.94
N GLN A 196 2.09 -11.08 -15.73
CA GLN A 196 1.70 -10.39 -14.49
C GLN A 196 2.20 -8.94 -14.49
N ARG A 197 3.49 -8.74 -14.77
CA ARG A 197 4.16 -7.43 -14.75
C ARG A 197 3.57 -6.45 -15.79
N LEU A 198 3.22 -6.92 -16.99
CA LEU A 198 2.68 -6.07 -18.05
C LEU A 198 1.18 -5.83 -17.94
N THR A 199 0.46 -6.59 -17.12
CA THR A 199 -0.98 -6.40 -16.92
C THR A 199 -1.26 -5.19 -16.04
N ILE A 200 -0.48 -4.98 -14.98
CA ILE A 200 -0.55 -3.81 -14.08
C ILE A 200 0.64 -2.91 -14.38
N ASP A 201 0.40 -1.68 -14.83
CA ASP A 201 1.45 -0.71 -15.13
C ASP A 201 1.91 0.06 -13.89
N SER A 202 0.97 0.44 -13.03
CA SER A 202 1.23 1.11 -11.76
C SER A 202 0.31 0.59 -10.67
N LEU A 203 0.85 0.50 -9.46
CA LEU A 203 0.13 0.05 -8.28
C LEU A 203 0.13 1.18 -7.24
N HIS A 204 -1.05 1.57 -6.77
CA HIS A 204 -1.23 2.58 -5.73
C HIS A 204 -1.79 1.92 -4.48
N ILE A 205 -1.04 2.00 -3.37
CA ILE A 205 -1.45 1.46 -2.07
C ILE A 205 -1.86 2.61 -1.16
N LEU A 206 -3.14 2.67 -0.82
CA LEU A 206 -3.68 3.73 0.02
C LEU A 206 -3.60 3.38 1.51
N GLY A 207 -2.42 2.90 1.93
CA GLY A 207 -2.03 2.72 3.32
C GLY A 207 -2.62 1.51 4.03
N ASP A 208 -2.30 1.46 5.31
CA ASP A 208 -2.65 0.41 6.26
C ASP A 208 -2.18 -0.98 5.82
N ILE A 209 -0.85 -1.08 5.58
CA ILE A 209 -0.18 -2.34 5.27
C ILE A 209 -0.03 -3.18 6.53
N PHE A 210 0.26 -2.53 7.66
CA PHE A 210 0.58 -3.16 8.94
C PHE A 210 -0.65 -3.49 9.78
N ASP A 211 -0.40 -4.31 10.80
CA ASP A 211 -1.33 -4.77 11.83
C ASP A 211 -2.48 -5.67 11.33
N ARG A 212 -3.17 -6.30 12.27
CA ARG A 212 -4.35 -7.18 12.14
C ARG A 212 -4.10 -8.53 11.49
N GLY A 213 -3.44 -8.61 10.34
CA GLY A 213 -3.08 -9.87 9.68
C GLY A 213 -1.63 -10.27 9.91
N PRO A 214 -1.25 -11.52 9.57
CA PRO A 214 0.01 -12.14 9.99
C PRO A 214 1.23 -11.74 9.14
N GLY A 215 1.05 -11.18 7.94
CA GLY A 215 2.13 -11.06 6.96
C GLY A 215 2.45 -9.66 6.45
N PRO A 216 2.49 -8.58 7.27
CA PRO A 216 2.86 -7.25 6.77
C PRO A 216 4.28 -7.22 6.20
N HIS A 217 5.20 -8.01 6.76
CA HIS A 217 6.57 -8.14 6.26
C HIS A 217 6.63 -8.80 4.88
N ILE A 218 5.75 -9.76 4.59
CA ILE A 218 5.66 -10.43 3.28
C ILE A 218 5.08 -9.46 2.23
N ILE A 219 4.07 -8.68 2.61
CA ILE A 219 3.52 -7.61 1.75
C ILE A 219 4.61 -6.60 1.42
N MET A 220 5.35 -6.14 2.42
CA MET A 220 6.44 -5.16 2.22
C MET A 220 7.58 -5.73 1.37
N ASP A 221 7.99 -6.99 1.56
CA ASP A 221 8.95 -7.64 0.67
C ASP A 221 8.44 -7.64 -0.79
N THR A 222 7.17 -8.01 -1.00
CA THR A 222 6.54 -8.01 -2.34
C THR A 222 6.52 -6.61 -2.97
N LEU A 223 6.17 -5.58 -2.19
CA LEU A 223 6.11 -4.19 -2.68
C LEU A 223 7.50 -3.63 -2.97
N CYS A 224 8.50 -3.87 -2.10
CA CYS A 224 9.88 -3.39 -2.31
C CYS A 224 10.50 -3.91 -3.62
N ASP A 225 10.08 -5.09 -4.07
CA ASP A 225 10.54 -5.71 -5.31
C ASP A 225 9.60 -5.40 -6.50
N TYR A 226 8.48 -4.70 -6.26
CA TYR A 226 7.52 -4.39 -7.31
C TYR A 226 8.03 -3.30 -8.26
N HIS A 227 7.73 -3.42 -9.56
CA HIS A 227 8.34 -2.62 -10.62
C HIS A 227 7.92 -1.14 -10.64
N ASN A 228 6.70 -0.80 -10.20
CA ASN A 228 6.19 0.58 -10.19
C ASN A 228 5.01 0.71 -9.23
N PHE A 229 5.21 1.40 -8.12
CA PHE A 229 4.18 1.60 -7.10
C PHE A 229 4.43 2.87 -6.29
N ASP A 230 3.39 3.33 -5.61
CA ASP A 230 3.47 4.33 -4.55
C ASP A 230 2.54 3.96 -3.38
N ILE A 231 2.77 4.61 -2.22
CA ILE A 231 2.03 4.35 -0.98
C ILE A 231 1.59 5.69 -0.38
N GLN A 232 0.31 5.81 -0.04
CA GLN A 232 -0.18 6.88 0.82
C GLN A 232 -0.24 6.34 2.24
N TRP A 233 0.60 6.87 3.14
CA TRP A 233 0.76 6.32 4.50
C TRP A 233 -0.54 6.32 5.28
N GLY A 234 -0.96 5.15 5.75
CA GLY A 234 -2.06 4.97 6.68
C GLY A 234 -1.64 5.19 8.13
N ASN A 235 -2.61 5.27 9.04
CA ASN A 235 -2.32 5.46 10.46
C ASN A 235 -1.56 4.28 11.07
N HIS A 236 -1.80 3.05 10.61
CA HIS A 236 -1.03 1.88 11.03
C HIS A 236 0.39 1.91 10.49
N ASP A 237 0.62 2.37 9.27
CA ASP A 237 1.96 2.54 8.71
C ASP A 237 2.74 3.60 9.48
N ILE A 238 2.11 4.76 9.78
CA ILE A 238 2.70 5.85 10.57
C ILE A 238 3.05 5.36 11.98
N LEU A 239 2.21 4.53 12.59
CA LEU A 239 2.48 3.92 13.89
C LEU A 239 3.79 3.10 13.87
N TRP A 240 3.95 2.24 12.85
CA TRP A 240 5.15 1.42 12.68
C TRP A 240 6.38 2.26 12.30
N MET A 241 6.20 3.33 11.52
CA MET A 241 7.27 4.30 11.25
C MET A 241 7.73 4.98 12.55
N GLY A 242 6.79 5.33 13.43
CA GLY A 242 7.08 5.87 14.77
C GLY A 242 7.82 4.86 15.66
N ALA A 243 7.39 3.61 15.66
CA ALA A 243 8.06 2.52 16.38
C ALA A 243 9.50 2.32 15.91
N ALA A 244 9.72 2.29 14.59
CA ALA A 244 11.05 2.18 13.98
C ALA A 244 11.93 3.41 14.21
N SER A 245 11.32 4.58 14.46
CA SER A 245 12.01 5.82 14.85
C SER A 245 12.39 5.87 16.33
N GLY A 246 12.00 4.86 17.12
CA GLY A 246 12.28 4.77 18.55
C GLY A 246 11.26 5.47 19.46
N ASN A 247 10.06 5.80 18.96
CA ASN A 247 8.99 6.28 19.82
C ASN A 247 8.40 5.12 20.64
N ASN A 248 8.64 5.11 21.96
CA ASN A 248 8.24 4.03 22.85
C ASN A 248 6.72 3.83 22.94
N CYS A 249 5.92 4.90 22.81
CA CYS A 249 4.47 4.77 22.74
C CYS A 249 4.00 4.07 21.46
N SER A 250 4.64 4.38 20.34
CA SER A 250 4.35 3.69 19.07
C SER A 250 4.74 2.23 19.12
N ILE A 251 5.88 1.89 19.75
CA ILE A 251 6.30 0.50 19.99
C ILE A 251 5.25 -0.23 20.83
N ALA A 252 4.83 0.34 21.94
CA ALA A 252 3.84 -0.27 22.82
C ALA A 252 2.48 -0.47 22.10
N ASN A 253 2.05 0.49 21.29
CA ASN A 253 0.82 0.38 20.50
C ASN A 253 0.91 -0.72 19.42
N ALA A 254 2.02 -0.81 18.67
CA ALA A 254 2.24 -1.85 17.68
C ALA A 254 2.22 -3.25 18.31
N LEU A 255 2.90 -3.41 19.46
CA LEU A 255 2.88 -4.66 20.23
C LEU A 255 1.48 -5.01 20.73
N ARG A 256 0.76 -4.03 21.32
CA ARG A 256 -0.61 -4.23 21.78
C ARG A 256 -1.53 -4.71 20.65
N LEU A 257 -1.41 -4.14 19.46
CA LEU A 257 -2.18 -4.56 18.29
C LEU A 257 -1.81 -5.98 17.85
N ALA A 258 -0.53 -6.31 17.81
CA ALA A 258 -0.08 -7.67 17.47
C ALA A 258 -0.62 -8.71 18.48
N MET A 259 -0.59 -8.42 19.80
CA MET A 259 -1.16 -9.29 20.83
C MET A 259 -2.68 -9.41 20.65
N ARG A 260 -3.38 -8.29 20.38
CA ARG A 260 -4.83 -8.29 20.19
C ARG A 260 -5.31 -9.21 19.07
N TYR A 261 -4.53 -9.33 17.99
CA TYR A 261 -4.86 -10.15 16.83
C TYR A 261 -4.07 -11.46 16.76
N GLY A 262 -3.26 -11.77 17.77
CA GLY A 262 -2.49 -13.01 17.83
C GLY A 262 -1.37 -13.12 16.78
N ASN A 263 -0.84 -12.01 16.28
CA ASN A 263 0.15 -11.99 15.20
C ASN A 263 1.60 -11.85 15.70
N LEU A 264 1.99 -12.69 16.67
CA LEU A 264 3.34 -12.66 17.24
C LEU A 264 4.41 -13.01 16.21
N SER A 265 4.13 -13.96 15.31
CA SER A 265 5.04 -14.36 14.24
C SER A 265 5.44 -13.22 13.32
N ALA A 266 4.55 -12.24 13.08
CA ALA A 266 4.91 -11.04 12.33
C ALA A 266 6.03 -10.24 13.00
N LEU A 267 6.05 -10.20 14.33
CA LEU A 267 7.08 -9.53 15.14
C LEU A 267 8.36 -10.36 15.21
N GLU A 268 8.25 -11.62 15.66
CA GLU A 268 9.40 -12.50 15.96
C GLU A 268 10.03 -13.02 14.66
N ASP A 269 9.28 -13.77 13.86
CA ASP A 269 9.80 -14.37 12.62
C ASP A 269 9.93 -13.33 11.51
N GLY A 270 8.97 -12.40 11.43
CA GLY A 270 8.92 -11.37 10.40
C GLY A 270 9.99 -10.30 10.55
N TYR A 271 10.15 -9.75 11.74
CA TYR A 271 11.04 -8.60 11.98
C TYR A 271 12.15 -8.86 13.00
N GLY A 272 12.20 -10.04 13.61
CA GLY A 272 13.22 -10.40 14.60
C GLY A 272 13.09 -9.63 15.92
N ILE A 273 11.88 -9.20 16.28
CA ILE A 273 11.60 -8.48 17.52
C ILE A 273 11.57 -9.48 18.67
N ASN A 274 12.45 -9.31 19.66
CA ASN A 274 12.53 -10.21 20.81
C ASN A 274 11.43 -9.90 21.83
N LEU A 275 10.45 -10.79 21.96
CA LEU A 275 9.33 -10.67 22.89
C LEU A 275 9.58 -11.38 24.24
N LEU A 276 10.65 -12.17 24.38
CA LEU A 276 10.94 -12.93 25.59
C LEU A 276 10.98 -12.08 26.88
N PRO A 277 11.57 -10.87 26.90
CA PRO A 277 11.54 -10.04 28.11
C PRO A 277 10.12 -9.67 28.55
N LEU A 278 9.25 -9.32 27.59
CA LEU A 278 7.85 -9.00 27.88
C LEU A 278 7.08 -10.25 28.33
N ALA A 279 7.32 -11.40 27.69
CA ALA A 279 6.68 -12.67 28.06
C ALA A 279 7.03 -13.10 29.49
N THR A 280 8.33 -13.06 29.88
CA THR A 280 8.79 -13.40 31.22
C THR A 280 8.15 -12.48 32.25
N PHE A 281 8.23 -11.19 32.07
CA PHE A 281 7.60 -10.20 32.94
C PHE A 281 6.09 -10.41 33.09
N ALA A 282 5.40 -10.63 31.98
CA ALA A 282 3.95 -10.82 32.00
C ALA A 282 3.54 -12.08 32.78
N MET A 283 4.30 -13.17 32.65
CA MET A 283 4.06 -14.40 33.41
C MET A 283 4.28 -14.22 34.94
N GLU A 284 5.23 -13.37 35.33
CA GLU A 284 5.54 -13.12 36.74
C GLU A 284 4.57 -12.09 37.34
N ALA A 285 4.45 -10.91 36.73
CA ALA A 285 3.67 -9.80 37.27
C ALA A 285 2.15 -10.05 37.19
N TYR A 286 1.66 -10.80 36.19
CA TYR A 286 0.24 -11.10 35.97
C TYR A 286 -0.08 -12.60 36.20
N ALA A 287 0.69 -13.30 37.02
CA ALA A 287 0.53 -14.75 37.31
C ALA A 287 -0.88 -15.12 37.79
N ASP A 288 -1.43 -14.34 38.71
CA ASP A 288 -2.75 -14.54 39.33
C ASP A 288 -3.89 -13.82 38.61
N ASP A 289 -3.58 -13.09 37.50
CA ASP A 289 -4.55 -12.33 36.72
C ASP A 289 -5.07 -13.19 35.58
N PRO A 290 -6.40 -13.40 35.45
CA PRO A 290 -6.98 -14.14 34.33
C PRO A 290 -6.86 -13.40 33.00
N CYS A 291 -6.65 -12.07 32.98
CA CYS A 291 -6.52 -11.20 31.81
C CYS A 291 -7.60 -11.40 30.73
N GLU A 292 -8.83 -11.77 31.12
CA GLU A 292 -9.92 -12.15 30.20
C GLU A 292 -10.25 -11.06 29.19
N CYS A 293 -10.22 -9.79 29.60
CA CYS A 293 -10.50 -8.64 28.73
C CYS A 293 -9.44 -8.44 27.63
N PHE A 294 -8.30 -9.11 27.75
CA PHE A 294 -7.14 -9.02 26.86
C PHE A 294 -6.94 -10.29 26.01
N THR A 295 -7.87 -11.25 26.08
CA THR A 295 -7.85 -12.43 25.22
C THR A 295 -7.75 -12.03 23.75
N PRO A 296 -6.83 -12.63 22.97
CA PRO A 296 -6.65 -12.26 21.57
C PRO A 296 -7.90 -12.55 20.74
N LYS A 297 -8.17 -11.69 19.75
CA LYS A 297 -9.24 -11.85 18.79
C LYS A 297 -8.77 -12.72 17.62
N ILE A 298 -8.78 -14.01 17.83
CA ILE A 298 -8.39 -15.03 16.85
C ILE A 298 -9.57 -15.94 16.55
N ASP A 299 -9.53 -16.62 15.41
CA ASP A 299 -10.42 -17.75 15.15
C ASP A 299 -9.86 -18.98 15.86
N PHE A 300 -10.44 -19.33 17.00
CA PHE A 300 -10.00 -20.46 17.82
C PHE A 300 -10.09 -21.80 17.08
N ALA A 301 -10.98 -21.93 16.08
CA ALA A 301 -11.14 -23.18 15.33
C ALA A 301 -10.00 -23.44 14.34
N SER A 302 -9.38 -22.39 13.82
CA SER A 302 -8.25 -22.47 12.89
C SER A 302 -6.91 -22.12 13.52
N SER A 303 -6.89 -21.67 14.78
CA SER A 303 -5.67 -21.26 15.49
C SER A 303 -4.80 -22.46 15.86
N THR A 304 -3.49 -22.30 15.73
CA THR A 304 -2.47 -23.25 16.20
C THR A 304 -2.10 -23.04 17.67
N TYR A 305 -2.62 -21.98 18.32
CA TYR A 305 -2.33 -21.67 19.71
C TYR A 305 -3.11 -22.56 20.69
N ASN A 306 -2.41 -23.11 21.66
CA ASN A 306 -3.04 -23.82 22.78
C ASN A 306 -3.44 -22.83 23.91
N ASP A 307 -4.25 -23.29 24.88
CA ASP A 307 -4.78 -22.46 25.97
C ASP A 307 -3.68 -21.75 26.77
N LYS A 308 -2.52 -22.39 26.98
CA LYS A 308 -1.38 -21.78 27.69
C LYS A 308 -0.80 -20.61 26.91
N THR A 309 -0.65 -20.78 25.62
CA THR A 309 -0.18 -19.71 24.72
C THR A 309 -1.16 -18.57 24.68
N ILE A 310 -2.47 -18.86 24.57
CA ILE A 310 -3.53 -17.84 24.58
C ILE A 310 -3.51 -17.05 25.89
N ARG A 311 -3.36 -17.73 27.03
CA ARG A 311 -3.22 -17.08 28.34
C ARG A 311 -1.98 -16.18 28.40
N LEU A 312 -0.83 -16.65 27.94
CA LEU A 312 0.40 -15.85 27.88
C LEU A 312 0.23 -14.61 27.00
N ILE A 313 -0.38 -14.76 25.83
CA ILE A 313 -0.68 -13.61 24.93
C ILE A 313 -1.58 -12.61 25.67
N ALA A 314 -2.60 -13.04 26.39
CA ALA A 314 -3.48 -12.17 27.16
C ALA A 314 -2.74 -11.41 28.28
N GLN A 315 -1.83 -12.09 28.99
CA GLN A 315 -0.97 -11.47 30.01
C GLN A 315 -0.02 -10.43 29.40
N MET A 316 0.67 -10.77 28.30
CA MET A 316 1.53 -9.85 27.55
C MET A 316 0.74 -8.65 27.02
N HIS A 317 -0.46 -8.89 26.50
CA HIS A 317 -1.36 -7.86 25.98
C HIS A 317 -1.75 -6.86 27.07
N LYS A 318 -2.12 -7.35 28.27
CA LYS A 318 -2.43 -6.48 29.41
C LYS A 318 -1.19 -5.71 29.87
N ALA A 319 -0.06 -6.40 30.05
CA ALA A 319 1.19 -5.80 30.47
C ALA A 319 1.61 -4.64 29.57
N ILE A 320 1.66 -4.86 28.24
CA ILE A 320 2.07 -3.81 27.30
C ILE A 320 1.02 -2.70 27.20
N SER A 321 -0.27 -2.98 27.46
CA SER A 321 -1.31 -1.96 27.48
C SER A 321 -1.15 -1.01 28.68
N ILE A 322 -0.82 -1.55 29.85
CA ILE A 322 -0.52 -0.72 31.04
C ILE A 322 0.73 0.13 30.81
N ILE A 323 1.80 -0.45 30.30
CA ILE A 323 3.01 0.29 29.91
C ILE A 323 2.67 1.40 28.90
N GLN A 324 1.86 1.11 27.90
CA GLN A 324 1.39 2.10 26.91
C GLN A 324 0.70 3.30 27.58
N PHE A 325 -0.24 3.08 28.51
CA PHE A 325 -0.96 4.17 29.17
C PHE A 325 -0.03 5.05 30.00
N LYS A 326 1.01 4.46 30.64
CA LYS A 326 2.03 5.21 31.37
C LYS A 326 2.87 6.07 30.41
N LEU A 327 3.35 5.51 29.31
CA LEU A 327 4.14 6.19 28.30
C LEU A 327 3.34 7.31 27.58
N GLU A 328 2.05 7.07 27.30
CA GLU A 328 1.16 8.11 26.73
C GLU A 328 1.07 9.34 27.63
N ALA A 329 0.96 9.14 28.95
CA ALA A 329 0.91 10.24 29.93
C ALA A 329 2.20 11.08 29.92
N GLU A 330 3.36 10.51 29.67
CA GLU A 330 4.62 11.26 29.53
C GLU A 330 4.57 12.20 28.32
N ILE A 331 4.07 11.72 27.16
CA ILE A 331 3.92 12.59 25.98
C ILE A 331 2.88 13.67 26.24
N ILE A 332 1.71 13.33 26.78
CA ILE A 332 0.61 14.27 27.01
C ILE A 332 1.07 15.40 27.96
N ARG A 333 1.80 15.08 29.04
CA ARG A 333 2.33 16.06 29.98
C ARG A 333 3.35 17.03 29.35
N ARG A 334 4.23 16.52 28.45
CA ARG A 334 5.21 17.40 27.78
C ARG A 334 4.69 18.09 26.53
N ARG A 335 3.50 17.69 26.02
CA ARG A 335 2.84 18.26 24.84
C ARG A 335 1.39 18.69 25.12
N PRO A 336 1.17 19.64 26.00
CA PRO A 336 -0.19 20.11 26.32
C PRO A 336 -0.93 20.66 25.11
N GLU A 337 -0.20 21.10 24.08
CA GLU A 337 -0.76 21.54 22.80
C GLU A 337 -1.52 20.45 22.04
N PHE A 338 -1.31 19.17 22.35
CA PHE A 338 -2.05 18.03 21.75
C PHE A 338 -3.47 17.92 22.32
N LYS A 339 -3.74 18.48 23.52
CA LYS A 339 -5.05 18.49 24.17
C LYS A 339 -5.65 17.08 24.31
N MET A 340 -4.88 16.17 24.89
CA MET A 340 -5.24 14.76 25.01
C MET A 340 -5.31 14.28 26.47
N GLU A 341 -5.55 15.18 27.41
CA GLU A 341 -5.64 14.90 28.84
C GLU A 341 -6.75 13.88 29.17
N ASP A 342 -7.81 13.85 28.34
CA ASP A 342 -8.91 12.88 28.42
C ASP A 342 -8.48 11.41 28.25
N ARG A 343 -7.28 11.14 27.73
CA ARG A 343 -6.69 9.81 27.66
C ARG A 343 -6.00 9.38 28.96
N MET A 344 -5.73 10.31 29.86
CA MET A 344 -5.07 10.03 31.13
C MET A 344 -6.09 9.53 32.15
N LEU A 345 -6.43 8.24 32.11
CA LEU A 345 -7.51 7.66 32.92
C LEU A 345 -7.05 6.93 34.18
N LEU A 346 -5.76 6.56 34.32
CA LEU A 346 -5.28 5.75 35.45
C LEU A 346 -5.46 6.43 36.81
N HIS A 347 -5.36 7.74 36.89
CA HIS A 347 -5.55 8.50 38.16
C HIS A 347 -7.02 8.70 38.55
N HIS A 348 -7.96 8.31 37.70
CA HIS A 348 -9.41 8.33 37.98
C HIS A 348 -9.92 7.00 38.54
N ILE A 349 -9.05 6.00 38.73
CA ILE A 349 -9.40 4.68 39.26
C ILE A 349 -9.49 4.73 40.78
N ASP A 350 -10.62 4.30 41.31
CA ASP A 350 -10.79 3.95 42.73
C ASP A 350 -10.48 2.46 42.91
N PHE A 351 -9.27 2.16 43.38
CA PHE A 351 -8.78 0.79 43.51
C PHE A 351 -9.50 0.00 44.61
N GLU A 352 -10.05 0.67 45.63
CA GLU A 352 -10.79 0.01 46.71
C GLU A 352 -12.21 -0.36 46.24
N LYS A 353 -12.90 0.56 45.58
CA LYS A 353 -14.24 0.30 45.03
C LYS A 353 -14.23 -0.47 43.73
N LYS A 354 -13.07 -0.58 43.06
CA LYS A 354 -12.92 -1.18 41.73
C LYS A 354 -13.77 -0.47 40.67
N THR A 355 -13.78 0.86 40.72
CA THR A 355 -14.53 1.73 39.80
C THR A 355 -13.61 2.77 39.19
N ILE A 356 -14.11 3.46 38.17
CA ILE A 356 -13.44 4.60 37.55
C ILE A 356 -14.45 5.71 37.30
N THR A 357 -14.04 6.97 37.51
CA THR A 357 -14.88 8.13 37.22
C THR A 357 -14.47 8.75 35.89
N ILE A 358 -15.41 8.83 34.91
CA ILE A 358 -15.22 9.50 33.61
C ILE A 358 -16.34 10.53 33.45
N ASP A 359 -15.97 11.76 33.15
CA ASP A 359 -16.89 12.89 32.97
C ASP A 359 -17.94 13.01 34.11
N GLY A 360 -17.48 12.76 35.37
CA GLY A 360 -18.32 12.83 36.56
C GLY A 360 -19.24 11.62 36.79
N THR A 361 -19.19 10.61 35.94
CA THR A 361 -19.96 9.35 36.08
C THR A 361 -19.03 8.22 36.52
N GLU A 362 -19.47 7.47 37.54
CA GLU A 362 -18.75 6.31 38.07
C GLU A 362 -19.14 5.04 37.32
N TYR A 363 -18.14 4.27 36.85
CA TYR A 363 -18.32 3.01 36.14
C TYR A 363 -17.59 1.88 36.83
N PRO A 364 -18.18 0.67 36.95
CA PRO A 364 -17.47 -0.50 37.46
C PRO A 364 -16.43 -0.98 36.44
N LEU A 365 -15.27 -1.38 36.94
CA LEU A 365 -14.21 -2.00 36.13
C LEU A 365 -14.52 -3.49 35.90
N ARG A 366 -14.40 -3.94 34.66
CA ARG A 366 -14.50 -5.36 34.27
C ARG A 366 -13.29 -6.17 34.75
N ASP A 367 -12.16 -5.52 34.82
CA ASP A 367 -10.88 -6.04 35.30
C ASP A 367 -10.28 -4.96 36.20
N SER A 368 -10.01 -5.31 37.45
CA SER A 368 -9.56 -4.40 38.50
C SER A 368 -8.21 -4.79 39.11
N LEU A 369 -7.51 -5.75 38.49
CA LEU A 369 -6.18 -6.17 38.92
C LEU A 369 -5.11 -5.35 38.19
N PHE A 370 -4.38 -4.53 38.92
CA PHE A 370 -3.33 -3.65 38.39
C PHE A 370 -2.02 -3.82 39.16
N PRO A 371 -1.33 -4.96 39.01
CA PRO A 371 -0.18 -5.31 39.88
C PRO A 371 1.01 -4.35 39.76
N THR A 372 1.09 -3.59 38.65
CA THR A 372 2.22 -2.70 38.39
C THR A 372 1.85 -1.22 38.51
N ILE A 373 0.62 -0.88 38.90
CA ILE A 373 0.18 0.51 39.09
C ILE A 373 0.30 0.90 40.58
N ASP A 374 1.08 1.91 40.89
CA ASP A 374 1.11 2.57 42.19
C ASP A 374 -0.02 3.61 42.24
N PRO A 375 -1.01 3.46 43.15
CA PRO A 375 -2.09 4.46 43.27
C PRO A 375 -1.60 5.87 43.59
N ALA A 376 -0.41 6.03 44.23
CA ALA A 376 0.16 7.34 44.54
C ALA A 376 0.78 8.04 43.30
N ASP A 377 1.29 7.25 42.32
CA ASP A 377 1.81 7.77 41.07
C ASP A 377 1.51 6.74 39.93
N PRO A 378 0.26 6.73 39.44
CA PRO A 378 -0.23 5.68 38.55
C PRO A 378 0.43 5.64 37.17
N TYR A 379 1.16 6.68 36.79
CA TYR A 379 1.85 6.76 35.50
C TYR A 379 3.34 6.48 35.56
N LYS A 380 3.88 6.24 36.76
CA LYS A 380 5.29 5.88 36.92
C LYS A 380 5.52 4.44 36.44
N LEU A 381 6.49 4.25 35.53
CA LEU A 381 6.97 2.92 35.17
C LEU A 381 7.72 2.28 36.37
N THR A 382 7.51 0.98 36.59
CA THR A 382 8.38 0.22 37.53
C THR A 382 9.79 0.06 36.92
N GLU A 383 10.76 -0.39 37.69
CA GLU A 383 12.12 -0.64 37.19
C GLU A 383 12.12 -1.73 36.12
N GLU A 384 11.32 -2.77 36.29
CA GLU A 384 11.16 -3.87 35.35
C GLU A 384 10.49 -3.39 34.06
N GLU A 385 9.44 -2.55 34.16
CA GLU A 385 8.78 -1.96 32.97
C GLU A 385 9.75 -1.07 32.19
N GLN A 386 10.61 -0.29 32.87
CA GLN A 386 11.64 0.54 32.20
C GLN A 386 12.65 -0.33 31.44
N ASP A 387 13.11 -1.45 32.04
CA ASP A 387 14.03 -2.38 31.39
C ASP A 387 13.40 -3.03 30.16
N ILE A 388 12.12 -3.40 30.23
CA ILE A 388 11.37 -3.96 29.10
C ILE A 388 11.25 -2.93 27.98
N VAL A 389 10.85 -1.70 28.29
CA VAL A 389 10.74 -0.61 27.31
C VAL A 389 12.08 -0.39 26.61
N LEU A 390 13.19 -0.38 27.34
CA LEU A 390 14.53 -0.26 26.76
C LEU A 390 14.90 -1.43 25.84
N LYS A 391 14.61 -2.67 26.25
CA LYS A 391 14.88 -3.86 25.44
C LYS A 391 14.03 -3.90 24.17
N LEU A 392 12.76 -3.53 24.26
CA LEU A 392 11.87 -3.43 23.10
C LEU A 392 12.29 -2.31 22.16
N HIS A 393 12.66 -1.13 22.69
CA HIS A 393 13.22 -0.04 21.93
C HIS A 393 14.42 -0.49 21.09
N ASN A 394 15.39 -1.15 21.74
CA ASN A 394 16.58 -1.64 21.05
C ASN A 394 16.25 -2.71 20.00
N SER A 395 15.26 -3.55 20.25
CA SER A 395 14.82 -4.58 19.31
C SER A 395 14.20 -3.97 18.05
N PHE A 396 13.29 -2.99 18.20
CA PHE A 396 12.66 -2.30 17.06
C PHE A 396 13.66 -1.47 16.24
N THR A 397 14.48 -0.66 16.91
CA THR A 397 15.47 0.20 16.24
C THR A 397 16.64 -0.58 15.66
N GLY A 398 16.94 -1.77 16.20
CA GLY A 398 17.98 -2.68 15.74
C GLY A 398 17.57 -3.61 14.58
N SER A 399 16.27 -3.78 14.29
CA SER A 399 15.79 -4.70 13.26
C SER A 399 16.21 -4.24 11.86
N GLU A 400 17.06 -5.03 11.19
CA GLU A 400 17.52 -4.72 9.83
C GLU A 400 16.39 -4.81 8.80
N LYS A 401 15.54 -5.83 8.92
CA LYS A 401 14.41 -6.02 8.02
C LYS A 401 13.39 -4.89 8.15
N LEU A 402 13.06 -4.49 9.40
CA LEU A 402 12.19 -3.35 9.62
C LEU A 402 12.78 -2.06 9.03
N ARG A 403 14.07 -1.84 9.21
CA ARG A 403 14.78 -0.68 8.64
C ARG A 403 14.75 -0.68 7.10
N LYS A 404 14.92 -1.85 6.45
CA LYS A 404 14.78 -2.00 4.99
C LYS A 404 13.37 -1.58 4.53
N HIS A 405 12.33 -2.06 5.22
CA HIS A 405 10.94 -1.75 4.90
C HIS A 405 10.59 -0.29 5.15
N MET A 406 11.09 0.31 6.24
CA MET A 406 10.91 1.75 6.49
C MET A 406 11.56 2.59 5.37
N LYS A 407 12.77 2.26 4.93
CA LYS A 407 13.40 2.94 3.78
C LYS A 407 12.55 2.83 2.51
N CYS A 408 11.91 1.69 2.28
CA CYS A 408 10.97 1.50 1.17
C CYS A 408 9.74 2.41 1.31
N LEU A 409 9.10 2.42 2.50
CA LEU A 409 7.97 3.32 2.80
C LEU A 409 8.32 4.80 2.60
N PHE A 410 9.51 5.22 3.03
CA PHE A 410 9.96 6.60 2.85
C PHE A 410 10.30 6.94 1.39
N ARG A 411 10.80 5.98 0.63
CA ARG A 411 11.18 6.18 -0.77
C ARG A 411 9.98 6.30 -1.69
N TYR A 412 8.98 5.45 -1.49
CA TYR A 412 7.83 5.33 -2.38
C TYR A 412 6.53 5.87 -1.77
N GLY A 413 6.58 6.37 -0.52
CA GLY A 413 5.41 6.81 0.21
C GLY A 413 5.39 8.29 0.57
N CYS A 414 4.17 8.78 0.79
CA CYS A 414 3.85 10.14 1.20
C CYS A 414 2.46 10.19 1.86
N MET A 415 2.08 11.35 2.40
CA MET A 415 0.74 11.55 2.98
C MET A 415 -0.36 11.64 1.91
N TYR A 416 -0.03 12.11 0.71
CA TYR A 416 -0.95 12.23 -0.41
C TYR A 416 -0.18 12.18 -1.73
N ASN A 417 -0.87 11.83 -2.80
CA ASN A 417 -0.36 11.92 -4.16
C ASN A 417 -1.45 12.46 -5.10
N VAL A 418 -1.06 13.19 -6.13
CA VAL A 418 -1.95 13.55 -7.24
C VAL A 418 -1.46 12.83 -8.47
N CYS A 419 -2.28 11.96 -9.03
CA CYS A 419 -1.93 11.12 -10.18
C CYS A 419 -3.07 11.04 -11.17
N ASN A 420 -2.84 11.47 -12.41
CA ASN A 420 -3.81 11.42 -13.50
C ASN A 420 -5.19 11.97 -13.12
N SER A 421 -5.23 13.19 -12.57
CA SER A 421 -6.42 13.88 -12.06
C SER A 421 -7.12 13.19 -10.88
N ASN A 422 -6.41 12.30 -10.15
CA ASN A 422 -6.90 11.68 -8.94
C ASN A 422 -6.07 12.15 -7.75
N LEU A 423 -6.74 12.60 -6.68
CA LEU A 423 -6.15 12.89 -5.39
C LEU A 423 -6.23 11.66 -4.49
N LEU A 424 -5.07 11.15 -4.10
CA LEU A 424 -4.92 9.97 -3.28
C LEU A 424 -4.47 10.37 -1.87
N PHE A 425 -5.19 9.93 -0.85
CA PHE A 425 -4.77 9.99 0.56
C PHE A 425 -5.47 8.89 1.35
N HIS A 426 -4.87 8.45 2.46
CA HIS A 426 -5.39 7.29 3.17
C HIS A 426 -6.74 7.54 3.85
N ALA A 427 -6.83 8.50 4.78
CA ALA A 427 -7.96 8.56 5.72
C ALA A 427 -8.86 9.80 5.54
N SER A 428 -8.38 10.98 5.89
CA SER A 428 -9.22 12.15 6.06
C SER A 428 -8.53 13.44 5.63
N MET A 429 -9.37 14.44 5.40
CA MET A 429 -8.97 15.85 5.28
C MET A 429 -9.69 16.62 6.39
N PRO A 430 -8.97 17.17 7.40
CA PRO A 430 -9.63 17.90 8.49
C PRO A 430 -10.48 19.07 7.98
N LEU A 431 -11.77 19.04 8.31
CA LEU A 431 -12.75 20.03 7.89
C LEU A 431 -13.43 20.69 9.09
N ASN A 432 -13.90 21.91 8.89
CA ASN A 432 -14.88 22.58 9.75
C ASN A 432 -16.30 22.06 9.41
N GLU A 433 -17.27 22.40 10.26
CA GLU A 433 -18.67 21.99 10.10
C GLU A 433 -19.30 22.49 8.80
N ASP A 434 -18.88 23.64 8.31
CA ASP A 434 -19.34 24.23 7.03
C ASP A 434 -18.67 23.60 5.78
N GLY A 435 -17.75 22.64 5.96
CA GLY A 435 -17.02 21.98 4.90
C GLY A 435 -15.80 22.76 4.39
N THR A 436 -15.39 23.83 5.06
CA THR A 436 -14.11 24.49 4.78
C THR A 436 -12.95 23.73 5.40
N LEU A 437 -11.75 23.87 4.83
CA LEU A 437 -10.53 23.23 5.35
C LEU A 437 -10.16 23.79 6.71
N LYS A 438 -9.96 22.90 7.68
CA LYS A 438 -9.61 23.25 9.05
C LYS A 438 -8.13 23.62 9.16
N GLU A 439 -7.85 24.75 9.83
CA GLU A 439 -6.49 25.15 10.17
C GLU A 439 -5.99 24.40 11.41
N ILE A 440 -4.87 23.72 11.30
CA ILE A 440 -4.19 23.00 12.38
C ILE A 440 -2.91 23.75 12.74
N ASN A 441 -2.72 24.04 14.04
CA ASN A 441 -1.51 24.69 14.53
C ASN A 441 -0.43 23.63 14.80
N ILE A 442 0.71 23.76 14.15
CA ILE A 442 1.90 22.92 14.36
C ILE A 442 3.08 23.86 14.64
N LEU A 443 3.64 23.80 15.86
CA LEU A 443 4.78 24.63 16.29
C LEU A 443 4.55 26.14 16.03
N GLY A 444 3.35 26.64 16.35
CA GLY A 444 2.99 28.04 16.23
C GLY A 444 2.62 28.52 14.82
N LYS A 445 2.68 27.65 13.82
CA LYS A 445 2.24 27.95 12.44
C LYS A 445 0.96 27.19 12.10
N LYS A 446 0.08 27.83 11.34
CA LYS A 446 -1.18 27.24 10.87
C LYS A 446 -1.01 26.60 9.50
N TYR A 447 -1.53 25.38 9.36
CA TYR A 447 -1.50 24.61 8.14
C TYR A 447 -2.90 24.05 7.86
N LYS A 448 -3.28 23.91 6.59
CA LYS A 448 -4.52 23.27 6.14
C LYS A 448 -4.30 22.58 4.80
N GLY A 449 -5.18 21.67 4.42
CA GLY A 449 -5.18 21.03 3.12
C GLY A 449 -3.81 20.47 2.72
N GLU A 450 -3.34 20.86 1.54
CA GLU A 450 -2.05 20.42 1.00
C GLU A 450 -0.88 20.80 1.91
N SER A 451 -0.86 22.02 2.43
CA SER A 451 0.21 22.48 3.30
C SER A 451 0.30 21.69 4.60
N LEU A 452 -0.85 21.24 5.14
CA LEU A 452 -0.91 20.37 6.31
C LEU A 452 -0.29 18.99 6.02
N LEU A 453 -0.71 18.33 4.95
CA LEU A 453 -0.19 17.02 4.61
C LEU A 453 1.31 17.05 4.26
N LYS A 454 1.79 18.12 3.60
CA LYS A 454 3.23 18.36 3.38
C LYS A 454 3.99 18.47 4.70
N ARG A 455 3.48 19.28 5.66
CA ARG A 455 4.15 19.47 6.97
C ARG A 455 4.15 18.19 7.79
N VAL A 456 3.04 17.46 7.82
CA VAL A 456 2.94 16.14 8.47
C VAL A 456 3.97 15.18 7.90
N GLY A 457 4.05 15.07 6.57
CA GLY A 457 5.03 14.22 5.90
C GLY A 457 6.49 14.61 6.21
N GLN A 458 6.79 15.90 6.36
CA GLN A 458 8.10 16.39 6.80
C GLN A 458 8.41 15.94 8.23
N LEU A 459 7.45 16.09 9.17
CA LEU A 459 7.64 15.68 10.56
C LEU A 459 7.89 14.19 10.70
N ILE A 460 7.12 13.34 9.98
CA ILE A 460 7.36 11.89 9.97
C ILE A 460 8.78 11.57 9.49
N ARG A 461 9.27 12.27 8.45
CA ARG A 461 10.65 12.12 7.96
C ARG A 461 11.67 12.64 8.98
N THR A 462 11.41 13.76 9.62
CA THR A 462 12.28 14.32 10.68
C THR A 462 12.42 13.34 11.86
N ALA A 463 11.32 12.71 12.29
CA ALA A 463 11.35 11.71 13.36
C ALA A 463 12.31 10.55 13.06
N TYR A 464 12.38 10.10 11.81
CA TYR A 464 13.20 8.96 11.42
C TYR A 464 14.63 9.31 10.99
N PHE A 465 14.81 10.39 10.21
CA PHE A 465 16.10 10.69 9.54
C PHE A 465 16.95 11.74 10.25
N ALA A 466 16.39 12.53 11.19
CA ALA A 466 17.20 13.54 11.85
C ALA A 466 18.25 12.87 12.76
N GLU A 467 19.52 13.20 12.50
CA GLU A 467 20.66 12.68 13.28
C GLU A 467 20.85 13.40 14.60
N ASN A 468 20.57 14.70 14.63
CA ASN A 468 20.73 15.52 15.82
C ASN A 468 19.47 15.52 16.66
N ASP A 469 19.62 15.23 17.96
CA ASP A 469 18.56 15.39 18.94
C ASP A 469 18.35 16.86 19.23
N ASN A 470 17.30 17.41 18.67
CA ASN A 470 16.86 18.79 18.86
C ASN A 470 15.36 18.84 19.18
N ASP A 471 14.86 20.03 19.52
CA ASP A 471 13.46 20.23 19.87
C ASP A 471 12.50 19.83 18.75
N GLU A 472 12.90 20.03 17.48
CA GLU A 472 12.07 19.64 16.33
C GLU A 472 11.97 18.12 16.18
N LYS A 473 13.07 17.37 16.37
CA LYS A 473 13.06 15.91 16.35
C LYS A 473 12.25 15.34 17.51
N SER A 474 12.44 15.89 18.72
CA SER A 474 11.66 15.51 19.90
C SER A 474 10.15 15.72 19.66
N PHE A 475 9.78 16.89 19.11
CA PHE A 475 8.40 17.16 18.73
C PHE A 475 7.91 16.20 17.65
N ALA A 476 8.71 15.94 16.62
CA ALA A 476 8.35 15.06 15.51
C ALA A 476 8.08 13.61 15.98
N LEU A 477 8.90 13.09 16.91
CA LEU A 477 8.69 11.77 17.51
C LEU A 477 7.36 11.70 18.29
N ASP A 478 7.05 12.74 19.08
CA ASP A 478 5.78 12.79 19.79
C ASP A 478 4.59 12.99 18.85
N TYR A 479 4.79 13.78 17.79
CA TYR A 479 3.74 14.05 16.80
C TYR A 479 3.38 12.83 15.96
N VAL A 480 4.32 11.92 15.69
CA VAL A 480 4.04 10.64 15.01
C VAL A 480 3.08 9.78 15.85
N TRP A 481 3.25 9.75 17.17
CA TRP A 481 2.27 9.11 18.04
C TRP A 481 0.92 9.85 18.04
N TYR A 482 0.94 11.19 18.06
CA TYR A 482 -0.29 12.01 17.96
C TYR A 482 -1.06 11.67 16.67
N LEU A 483 -0.39 11.46 15.55
CA LEU A 483 -1.05 11.11 14.28
C LEU A 483 -1.83 9.80 14.38
N TRP A 484 -1.42 8.86 15.22
CA TRP A 484 -2.11 7.60 15.44
C TRP A 484 -3.47 7.77 16.11
N CYS A 485 -3.61 8.65 17.11
CA CYS A 485 -4.79 8.69 17.98
C CYS A 485 -5.29 10.11 18.31
N GLY A 486 -4.64 11.14 17.79
CA GLY A 486 -4.97 12.54 18.09
C GLY A 486 -6.19 13.04 17.34
N LYS A 487 -6.94 13.92 18.01
CA LYS A 487 -8.04 14.66 17.39
C LYS A 487 -7.47 15.56 16.29
N ASP A 488 -8.20 15.69 15.19
CA ASP A 488 -7.80 16.48 14.03
C ASP A 488 -6.56 15.95 13.26
N SER A 489 -6.10 14.72 13.59
CA SER A 489 -5.07 14.05 12.80
C SER A 489 -5.62 13.67 11.42
N PRO A 490 -4.97 14.04 10.32
CA PRO A 490 -5.41 13.66 8.98
C PRO A 490 -5.34 12.14 8.74
N ALA A 491 -4.63 11.41 9.60
CA ALA A 491 -4.54 9.95 9.54
C ALA A 491 -5.62 9.23 10.38
N PHE A 492 -6.30 9.93 11.28
CA PHE A 492 -7.28 9.34 12.22
C PHE A 492 -8.63 10.07 12.23
N ASP A 493 -8.63 11.38 12.48
CA ASP A 493 -9.77 12.31 12.44
C ASP A 493 -11.02 11.85 13.19
N LYS A 494 -10.84 11.51 14.47
CA LYS A 494 -11.93 11.24 15.41
C LYS A 494 -11.68 12.00 16.72
N SER A 495 -12.75 12.21 17.48
CA SER A 495 -12.69 12.96 18.75
C SER A 495 -11.71 12.36 19.76
N LYS A 496 -11.62 11.04 19.84
CA LYS A 496 -10.69 10.28 20.66
C LYS A 496 -10.53 8.85 20.12
N MET A 497 -9.51 8.16 20.54
CA MET A 497 -9.37 6.70 20.37
C MET A 497 -9.64 6.03 21.73
N ALA A 498 -10.82 5.49 21.92
CA ALA A 498 -11.19 4.76 23.14
C ALA A 498 -10.38 3.45 23.24
N THR A 499 -9.36 3.44 24.09
CA THR A 499 -8.49 2.27 24.29
C THR A 499 -8.70 1.65 25.67
N PHE A 500 -8.45 2.40 26.73
CA PHE A 500 -8.66 1.97 28.10
C PHE A 500 -10.12 1.56 28.32
N GLU A 501 -11.05 2.40 27.89
CA GLU A 501 -12.48 2.19 28.07
C GLU A 501 -12.95 0.86 27.46
N ARG A 502 -12.45 0.51 26.28
CA ARG A 502 -12.84 -0.74 25.57
C ARG A 502 -12.36 -2.00 26.30
N TYR A 503 -11.28 -1.94 27.05
CA TYR A 503 -10.78 -3.07 27.85
C TYR A 503 -11.48 -3.16 29.21
N PHE A 504 -11.55 -2.04 29.91
CA PHE A 504 -11.87 -2.03 31.33
C PHE A 504 -13.31 -1.66 31.69
N ILE A 505 -14.08 -1.10 30.76
CA ILE A 505 -15.44 -0.62 31.03
C ILE A 505 -16.44 -1.32 30.09
N ALA A 506 -17.56 -1.78 30.65
CA ALA A 506 -18.60 -2.45 29.86
C ALA A 506 -19.55 -1.46 29.16
N ALA A 507 -19.68 -0.25 29.70
CA ALA A 507 -20.65 0.77 29.27
C ALA A 507 -20.34 1.29 27.85
N PRO A 508 -21.20 1.05 26.84
CA PRO A 508 -20.90 1.36 25.43
C PRO A 508 -20.75 2.86 25.15
N GLU A 509 -21.37 3.72 25.96
CA GLU A 509 -21.26 5.19 25.83
C GLU A 509 -19.83 5.68 26.01
N THR A 510 -19.00 5.01 26.84
CA THR A 510 -17.59 5.36 27.05
C THR A 510 -16.73 5.02 25.84
N HIS A 511 -17.17 4.11 24.99
CA HIS A 511 -16.50 3.65 23.77
C HIS A 511 -16.78 4.53 22.54
N LYS A 512 -17.61 5.56 22.70
CA LYS A 512 -18.07 6.38 21.57
C LYS A 512 -16.92 7.25 21.04
N GLU A 513 -16.65 7.14 19.76
CA GLU A 513 -15.69 7.95 19.01
C GLU A 513 -16.46 8.75 17.95
N ILE A 514 -16.43 10.08 18.04
CA ILE A 514 -17.12 10.95 17.09
C ILE A 514 -16.16 11.20 15.92
N LYS A 515 -16.61 10.85 14.72
CA LYS A 515 -15.84 11.07 13.49
C LYS A 515 -15.78 12.57 13.16
N GLY A 516 -14.66 12.99 12.56
CA GLY A 516 -14.47 14.34 12.04
C GLY A 516 -15.46 14.68 10.92
N TYR A 517 -15.59 15.96 10.63
CA TYR A 517 -16.56 16.45 9.65
C TYR A 517 -16.33 15.94 8.23
N TYR A 518 -15.10 15.55 7.87
CA TYR A 518 -14.84 14.90 6.58
C TYR A 518 -15.76 13.71 6.35
N TYR A 519 -15.91 12.83 7.32
CA TYR A 519 -16.70 11.61 7.17
C TYR A 519 -18.21 11.85 7.04
N THR A 520 -18.70 12.98 7.51
CA THR A 520 -20.12 13.37 7.40
C THR A 520 -20.39 14.19 6.15
N LEU A 521 -19.40 14.92 5.64
CA LEU A 521 -19.54 15.85 4.51
C LEU A 521 -19.01 15.31 3.19
N ARG A 522 -18.28 14.20 3.21
CA ARG A 522 -17.61 13.65 2.02
C ARG A 522 -18.54 13.18 0.90
N ASP A 523 -19.86 13.05 1.17
CA ASP A 523 -20.86 12.76 0.15
C ASP A 523 -21.32 14.00 -0.62
N ARG A 524 -20.84 15.19 -0.26
CA ARG A 524 -21.15 16.46 -0.92
C ARG A 524 -20.15 16.75 -2.04
N GLU A 525 -20.66 16.98 -3.26
CA GLU A 525 -19.83 17.29 -4.43
C GLU A 525 -19.01 18.57 -4.23
N ASP A 526 -19.61 19.63 -3.70
CA ASP A 526 -18.95 20.92 -3.45
C ASP A 526 -17.78 20.82 -2.46
N VAL A 527 -17.87 19.91 -1.48
CA VAL A 527 -16.79 19.64 -0.53
C VAL A 527 -15.65 18.88 -1.21
N CYS A 528 -15.97 17.87 -2.02
CA CYS A 528 -14.96 17.15 -2.81
C CYS A 528 -14.25 18.08 -3.79
N ASP A 529 -14.99 18.95 -4.49
CA ASP A 529 -14.40 19.92 -5.42
C ASP A 529 -13.45 20.87 -4.70
N ARG A 530 -13.87 21.43 -3.54
CA ARG A 530 -13.03 22.32 -2.72
C ARG A 530 -11.73 21.66 -2.27
N ILE A 531 -11.80 20.37 -1.89
CA ILE A 531 -10.60 19.62 -1.52
C ILE A 531 -9.69 19.45 -2.75
N MET A 532 -10.23 19.04 -3.88
CA MET A 532 -9.45 18.86 -5.11
C MET A 532 -8.85 20.18 -5.62
N ASP A 533 -9.57 21.29 -5.53
CA ASP A 533 -9.07 22.64 -5.89
C ASP A 533 -7.87 23.05 -5.01
N GLU A 534 -7.91 22.77 -3.71
CA GLU A 534 -6.79 23.04 -2.78
C GLU A 534 -5.50 22.31 -3.18
N PHE A 535 -5.62 21.11 -3.76
CA PHE A 535 -4.49 20.31 -4.22
C PHE A 535 -4.14 20.56 -5.70
N GLY A 536 -4.78 21.53 -6.36
CA GLY A 536 -4.55 21.84 -7.77
C GLY A 536 -4.88 20.68 -8.72
N VAL A 537 -5.84 19.82 -8.34
CA VAL A 537 -6.28 18.73 -9.21
C VAL A 537 -7.12 19.29 -10.35
N GLU A 538 -6.62 19.20 -11.56
CA GLU A 538 -7.25 19.72 -12.76
C GLU A 538 -7.94 18.60 -13.56
N GLY A 539 -8.90 18.98 -14.41
CA GLY A 539 -9.60 18.12 -15.35
C GLY A 539 -11.10 18.02 -15.08
N GLU A 540 -11.85 17.62 -16.10
CA GLU A 540 -13.30 17.42 -16.04
C GLU A 540 -13.64 16.17 -15.19
N HIS A 541 -12.84 15.12 -15.33
CA HIS A 541 -12.97 13.84 -14.64
C HIS A 541 -11.90 13.75 -13.56
N ARG A 542 -12.16 14.37 -12.41
CA ARG A 542 -11.26 14.39 -11.26
C ARG A 542 -11.91 13.72 -10.06
N HIS A 543 -11.11 12.95 -9.31
CA HIS A 543 -11.62 12.13 -8.22
C HIS A 543 -10.73 12.21 -6.97
N ILE A 544 -11.34 11.95 -5.83
CA ILE A 544 -10.65 11.59 -4.58
C ILE A 544 -10.75 10.08 -4.43
N ILE A 545 -9.64 9.43 -4.11
CA ILE A 545 -9.60 7.98 -3.82
C ILE A 545 -8.97 7.81 -2.44
N ASN A 546 -9.70 7.15 -1.51
CA ASN A 546 -9.21 6.91 -0.16
C ASN A 546 -9.69 5.56 0.42
N GLY A 547 -9.18 5.23 1.65
CA GLY A 547 -9.50 4.02 2.41
C GLY A 547 -9.95 4.30 3.84
N HIS A 548 -9.33 3.60 4.82
CA HIS A 548 -9.39 3.79 6.27
C HIS A 548 -10.73 3.42 6.95
N VAL A 549 -11.87 3.74 6.37
CA VAL A 549 -13.18 3.41 6.96
C VAL A 549 -13.87 2.39 6.08
N PRO A 550 -13.96 1.12 6.53
CA PRO A 550 -14.54 0.05 5.73
C PRO A 550 -15.95 0.36 5.25
N VAL A 551 -16.19 0.13 3.97
CA VAL A 551 -17.52 0.23 3.36
C VAL A 551 -18.35 -0.94 3.81
N LYS A 552 -19.45 -0.67 4.53
CA LYS A 552 -20.36 -1.70 5.04
C LYS A 552 -21.35 -2.15 3.96
N ALA A 553 -20.83 -2.90 2.95
CA ALA A 553 -21.60 -3.35 1.81
C ALA A 553 -22.85 -4.17 2.23
N VAL A 554 -22.75 -4.99 3.28
CA VAL A 554 -23.90 -5.72 3.88
C VAL A 554 -25.02 -4.78 4.33
N LYS A 555 -24.69 -3.55 4.75
CA LYS A 555 -25.65 -2.52 5.15
C LYS A 555 -26.09 -1.62 4.01
N GLY A 556 -25.71 -1.94 2.77
CA GLY A 556 -26.05 -1.16 1.57
C GLY A 556 -25.23 0.11 1.38
N GLU A 557 -24.11 0.30 2.12
CA GLU A 557 -23.20 1.41 1.89
C GLU A 557 -22.50 1.24 0.55
N LYS A 558 -22.43 2.33 -0.23
CA LYS A 558 -21.78 2.33 -1.55
C LYS A 558 -20.37 2.91 -1.46
N PRO A 559 -19.39 2.30 -2.14
CA PRO A 559 -18.01 2.81 -2.20
C PRO A 559 -17.88 4.10 -3.02
N ILE A 560 -18.78 4.31 -3.98
CA ILE A 560 -18.80 5.50 -4.84
C ILE A 560 -19.71 6.53 -4.19
N LYS A 561 -19.17 7.72 -3.91
CA LYS A 561 -19.81 8.81 -3.18
C LYS A 561 -19.71 10.12 -3.97
N ALA A 562 -20.43 11.15 -3.53
CA ALA A 562 -20.41 12.49 -4.13
C ALA A 562 -20.55 12.43 -5.65
N ASN A 563 -21.55 11.69 -6.16
CA ASN A 563 -21.82 11.52 -7.60
C ASN A 563 -20.58 11.09 -8.42
N GLY A 564 -19.74 10.21 -7.87
CA GLY A 564 -18.53 9.71 -8.50
C GLY A 564 -17.24 10.47 -8.17
N LYS A 565 -17.30 11.64 -7.52
CA LYS A 565 -16.12 12.43 -7.17
C LYS A 565 -15.28 11.82 -6.04
N LEU A 566 -15.84 10.93 -5.23
CA LEU A 566 -15.13 10.22 -4.17
C LEU A 566 -15.32 8.71 -4.31
N MET A 567 -14.22 7.97 -4.28
CA MET A 567 -14.16 6.52 -4.30
C MET A 567 -13.49 6.03 -3.01
N VAL A 568 -14.28 5.39 -2.12
CA VAL A 568 -13.78 4.79 -0.89
C VAL A 568 -13.55 3.31 -1.15
N ILE A 569 -12.28 2.88 -1.18
CA ILE A 569 -11.91 1.52 -1.60
C ILE A 569 -11.50 0.60 -0.45
N ASP A 570 -11.71 0.99 0.81
CA ASP A 570 -11.60 0.08 1.93
C ASP A 570 -12.78 -0.89 1.93
N GLY A 571 -12.53 -2.11 1.47
CA GLY A 571 -13.51 -3.19 1.44
C GLY A 571 -13.32 -4.21 2.56
N GLY A 572 -12.33 -4.00 3.45
CA GLY A 572 -12.00 -4.90 4.54
C GLY A 572 -11.25 -6.15 4.08
N PHE A 573 -10.04 -6.00 3.50
CA PHE A 573 -9.12 -7.13 3.26
C PHE A 573 -8.91 -7.94 4.54
N SER A 574 -8.78 -7.25 5.68
CA SER A 574 -8.63 -7.90 6.98
C SER A 574 -9.79 -8.84 7.29
N LYS A 575 -9.47 -10.12 7.55
CA LYS A 575 -10.44 -11.14 7.97
C LYS A 575 -11.29 -10.69 9.16
N ALA A 576 -10.72 -9.86 10.04
CA ALA A 576 -11.42 -9.32 11.20
C ALA A 576 -12.62 -8.41 10.84
N TYR A 577 -12.64 -7.81 9.65
CA TYR A 577 -13.72 -6.94 9.18
C TYR A 577 -14.69 -7.60 8.20
N GLN A 578 -14.32 -8.70 7.58
CA GLN A 578 -15.17 -9.39 6.61
C GLN A 578 -16.60 -9.70 7.11
N PRO A 579 -16.82 -10.05 8.39
CA PRO A 579 -18.19 -10.20 8.93
C PRO A 579 -19.01 -8.90 8.91
N GLU A 580 -18.36 -7.73 9.01
CA GLU A 580 -19.04 -6.43 8.99
C GLU A 580 -19.22 -5.87 7.58
N THR A 581 -18.27 -6.12 6.70
CA THR A 581 -18.27 -5.62 5.30
C THR A 581 -19.02 -6.55 4.36
N GLY A 582 -18.96 -7.87 4.60
CA GLY A 582 -19.52 -8.91 3.74
C GLY A 582 -18.69 -9.21 2.49
N ILE A 583 -17.52 -8.60 2.37
CA ILE A 583 -16.59 -8.75 1.25
C ILE A 583 -15.16 -8.83 1.77
N ALA A 584 -14.22 -9.17 0.90
CA ALA A 584 -12.80 -9.28 1.22
C ALA A 584 -11.93 -8.25 0.47
N GLY A 585 -12.44 -7.06 0.27
CA GLY A 585 -11.70 -5.94 -0.30
C GLY A 585 -12.20 -5.47 -1.65
N TYR A 586 -11.72 -4.29 -2.03
CA TYR A 586 -11.90 -3.71 -3.36
C TYR A 586 -10.55 -3.55 -4.06
N THR A 587 -10.56 -3.68 -5.39
CA THR A 587 -9.54 -3.10 -6.25
C THR A 587 -10.21 -2.11 -7.18
N LEU A 588 -9.75 -0.86 -7.19
CA LEU A 588 -10.14 0.08 -8.22
C LEU A 588 -9.14 -0.03 -9.37
N VAL A 589 -9.64 -0.22 -10.59
CA VAL A 589 -8.83 -0.39 -11.80
C VAL A 589 -9.08 0.80 -12.73
N TYR A 590 -8.04 1.57 -13.02
CA TYR A 590 -8.08 2.69 -13.94
C TYR A 590 -7.35 2.35 -15.24
N HIS A 591 -8.10 2.07 -16.27
CA HIS A 591 -7.57 1.74 -17.58
C HIS A 591 -7.85 2.85 -18.61
N SER A 592 -7.41 2.66 -19.85
CA SER A 592 -7.53 3.70 -20.91
C SER A 592 -8.96 4.10 -21.30
N ARG A 593 -9.99 3.46 -20.73
CA ARG A 593 -11.41 3.80 -21.00
C ARG A 593 -12.17 4.23 -19.74
N GLY A 594 -11.52 4.35 -18.58
CA GLY A 594 -12.15 4.79 -17.34
C GLY A 594 -11.93 3.86 -16.17
N PHE A 595 -12.81 3.92 -15.19
CA PHE A 595 -12.70 3.22 -13.90
C PHE A 595 -13.62 2.01 -13.80
N GLN A 596 -13.09 0.94 -13.24
CA GLN A 596 -13.82 -0.26 -12.82
C GLN A 596 -13.51 -0.57 -11.37
N LEU A 597 -14.53 -0.81 -10.57
CA LEU A 597 -14.40 -1.30 -9.21
C LEU A 597 -14.58 -2.82 -9.20
N VAL A 598 -13.57 -3.51 -8.72
CA VAL A 598 -13.59 -4.97 -8.55
C VAL A 598 -13.77 -5.26 -7.07
N GLN A 599 -14.87 -5.92 -6.72
CA GLN A 599 -15.18 -6.38 -5.38
C GLN A 599 -14.78 -7.84 -5.25
N HIS A 600 -14.01 -8.19 -4.23
CA HIS A 600 -13.52 -9.54 -3.98
C HIS A 600 -14.34 -10.24 -2.90
N GLU A 601 -14.61 -11.53 -3.11
CA GLU A 601 -15.08 -12.43 -2.06
C GLU A 601 -13.90 -12.95 -1.21
N PRO A 602 -14.14 -13.51 0.00
CA PRO A 602 -13.09 -14.05 0.85
C PRO A 602 -12.22 -15.08 0.12
N PHE A 603 -10.90 -14.89 0.20
CA PHE A 603 -9.91 -15.82 -0.33
C PHE A 603 -9.74 -17.00 0.64
N THR A 604 -9.75 -18.22 0.12
CA THR A 604 -9.63 -19.41 0.96
C THR A 604 -8.20 -19.64 1.42
N SER A 605 -7.31 -20.00 0.48
CA SER A 605 -5.87 -20.11 0.72
C SER A 605 -5.11 -20.23 -0.61
N THR A 606 -3.84 -19.90 -0.59
CA THR A 606 -2.92 -20.09 -1.73
C THR A 606 -2.82 -21.55 -2.15
N GLN A 607 -2.76 -22.47 -1.19
CA GLN A 607 -2.68 -23.92 -1.49
C GLN A 607 -3.89 -24.40 -2.28
N ARG A 608 -5.11 -24.06 -1.87
CA ARG A 608 -6.32 -24.43 -2.61
C ARG A 608 -6.43 -23.75 -3.98
N ALA A 609 -5.92 -22.53 -4.09
CA ALA A 609 -5.85 -21.86 -5.39
C ALA A 609 -4.96 -22.61 -6.38
N ILE A 610 -3.85 -23.17 -5.93
CA ILE A 610 -2.91 -23.93 -6.76
C ILE A 610 -3.43 -25.34 -7.08
N GLU A 611 -3.88 -26.09 -6.08
CA GLU A 611 -4.29 -27.49 -6.21
C GLU A 611 -5.64 -27.65 -6.90
N GLU A 612 -6.63 -26.84 -6.51
CA GLU A 612 -8.01 -26.92 -7.01
C GLU A 612 -8.30 -25.88 -8.11
N GLY A 613 -7.34 -25.00 -8.41
CA GLY A 613 -7.49 -23.87 -9.32
C GLY A 613 -8.58 -22.90 -8.86
N LEU A 614 -8.78 -22.75 -7.56
CA LEU A 614 -9.77 -21.82 -7.01
C LEU A 614 -9.25 -20.38 -7.13
N ASP A 615 -9.95 -19.60 -7.93
CA ASP A 615 -9.71 -18.15 -8.04
C ASP A 615 -10.62 -17.38 -7.09
N ILE A 616 -10.21 -16.18 -6.66
CA ILE A 616 -11.09 -15.27 -5.94
C ILE A 616 -12.29 -14.97 -6.84
N LYS A 617 -13.48 -15.23 -6.33
CA LYS A 617 -14.69 -14.74 -6.99
C LYS A 617 -14.73 -13.23 -6.85
N SER A 618 -14.92 -12.57 -7.97
CA SER A 618 -14.95 -11.12 -8.01
C SER A 618 -16.09 -10.63 -8.90
N THR A 619 -16.75 -9.56 -8.46
CA THR A 619 -17.72 -8.83 -9.27
C THR A 619 -17.11 -7.51 -9.71
N THR A 620 -17.37 -7.12 -10.96
CA THR A 620 -16.85 -5.89 -11.54
C THR A 620 -18.00 -4.93 -11.81
N GLN A 621 -17.89 -3.71 -11.28
CA GLN A 621 -18.79 -2.60 -11.53
C GLN A 621 -18.06 -1.54 -12.37
N ILE A 622 -18.68 -1.06 -13.44
CA ILE A 622 -18.18 0.11 -14.17
C ILE A 622 -18.54 1.33 -13.33
N VAL A 623 -17.52 2.11 -12.95
CA VAL A 623 -17.70 3.36 -12.20
C VAL A 623 -17.84 4.53 -13.19
N GLU A 624 -16.92 4.58 -14.13
CA GLU A 624 -16.90 5.59 -15.17
C GLU A 624 -16.38 4.99 -16.48
N MET A 625 -16.95 5.36 -17.60
CA MET A 625 -16.51 4.92 -18.92
C MET A 625 -16.49 6.08 -19.90
N SER A 626 -15.32 6.35 -20.47
CA SER A 626 -15.15 7.33 -21.54
C SER A 626 -15.35 6.69 -22.91
N SER A 627 -16.08 7.39 -23.78
CA SER A 627 -16.22 7.01 -25.20
C SER A 627 -14.88 7.14 -25.93
N LYS A 628 -14.05 8.09 -25.55
CA LYS A 628 -12.71 8.31 -26.12
C LYS A 628 -11.66 7.61 -25.27
N ARG A 629 -10.82 6.81 -25.94
CA ARG A 629 -9.71 6.12 -25.27
C ARG A 629 -8.66 7.12 -24.81
N MET A 630 -8.28 7.09 -23.52
CA MET A 630 -7.20 7.88 -22.97
C MET A 630 -5.85 7.36 -23.46
N MET A 631 -5.01 8.27 -23.94
CA MET A 631 -3.66 7.98 -24.42
C MET A 631 -2.63 8.46 -23.41
N VAL A 632 -1.36 8.07 -23.57
CA VAL A 632 -0.27 8.55 -22.72
C VAL A 632 -0.20 10.07 -22.70
N LYS A 633 -0.42 10.74 -23.82
CA LYS A 633 -0.41 12.22 -23.90
C LYS A 633 -1.43 12.93 -23.00
N ASP A 634 -2.45 12.21 -22.57
CA ASP A 634 -3.53 12.72 -21.70
C ASP A 634 -3.25 12.49 -20.21
N THR A 635 -2.10 11.88 -19.87
CA THR A 635 -1.67 11.53 -18.50
C THR A 635 -0.57 12.46 -17.99
N ASP A 636 -0.25 12.37 -16.69
CA ASP A 636 0.88 13.08 -16.08
C ASP A 636 2.18 12.70 -16.75
N LYS A 637 2.38 11.39 -17.02
CA LYS A 637 3.54 10.92 -17.78
C LYS A 637 3.62 11.56 -19.16
N GLY A 638 2.49 11.76 -19.80
CA GLY A 638 2.42 12.47 -21.08
C GLY A 638 2.82 13.95 -20.94
N ARG A 639 2.49 14.62 -19.83
CA ARG A 639 2.94 15.99 -19.55
C ARG A 639 4.46 16.04 -19.39
N GLU A 640 5.05 15.12 -18.63
CA GLU A 640 6.50 15.01 -18.50
C GLU A 640 7.20 14.77 -19.84
N LEU A 641 6.68 13.84 -20.66
CA LEU A 641 7.25 13.55 -21.97
C LEU A 641 7.17 14.77 -22.91
N LYS A 642 6.09 15.56 -22.86
CA LYS A 642 5.98 16.80 -23.65
C LYS A 642 7.02 17.82 -23.27
N VAL A 643 7.32 17.99 -21.96
CA VAL A 643 8.39 18.87 -21.50
C VAL A 643 9.74 18.37 -22.03
N GLN A 644 10.05 17.07 -21.93
CA GLN A 644 11.29 16.49 -22.46
C GLN A 644 11.41 16.68 -23.97
N ILE A 645 10.32 16.54 -24.72
CA ILE A 645 10.28 16.79 -26.16
C ILE A 645 10.63 18.26 -26.47
N GLU A 646 10.07 19.21 -25.74
CA GLU A 646 10.36 20.64 -25.93
C GLU A 646 11.83 20.96 -25.61
N ASP A 647 12.41 20.38 -24.56
CA ASP A 647 13.82 20.54 -24.22
C ASP A 647 14.75 19.94 -25.31
N LEU A 648 14.41 18.75 -25.81
CA LEU A 648 15.13 18.13 -26.93
C LEU A 648 15.00 18.94 -28.23
N LYS A 649 13.85 19.57 -28.48
CA LYS A 649 13.66 20.49 -29.63
C LYS A 649 14.54 21.73 -29.49
N LYS A 650 14.67 22.33 -28.29
CA LYS A 650 15.60 23.42 -28.01
C LYS A 650 17.04 22.99 -28.26
N LEU A 651 17.45 21.82 -27.75
CA LEU A 651 18.78 21.26 -28.00
C LEU A 651 19.06 21.05 -29.48
N LEU A 652 18.08 20.48 -30.22
CA LEU A 652 18.18 20.26 -31.66
C LEU A 652 18.37 21.57 -32.44
N VAL A 653 17.64 22.64 -32.07
CA VAL A 653 17.82 23.97 -32.65
C VAL A 653 19.18 24.55 -32.27
N GLY A 654 19.64 24.39 -31.03
CA GLY A 654 20.97 24.81 -30.56
C GLY A 654 22.09 24.19 -31.38
N TYR A 655 22.03 22.89 -31.67
CA TYR A 655 23.01 22.23 -32.59
C TYR A 655 22.96 22.81 -33.99
N ARG A 656 21.80 22.98 -34.58
CA ARG A 656 21.64 23.46 -35.96
C ARG A 656 22.00 24.94 -36.17
N THR A 657 21.93 25.73 -35.10
CA THR A 657 22.34 27.16 -35.12
C THR A 657 23.75 27.36 -34.68
N GLY A 658 24.47 26.33 -34.23
CA GLY A 658 25.84 26.40 -33.72
C GLY A 658 25.99 27.03 -32.33
N LEU A 659 24.88 27.31 -31.62
CA LEU A 659 24.89 27.78 -30.24
C LEU A 659 25.38 26.71 -29.27
N ILE A 660 25.16 25.46 -29.60
CA ILE A 660 25.65 24.27 -28.89
C ILE A 660 26.38 23.41 -29.92
N LYS A 661 27.56 22.91 -29.58
CA LYS A 661 28.35 22.05 -30.49
C LYS A 661 27.95 20.58 -30.30
N GLU A 662 27.75 19.87 -31.41
CA GLU A 662 27.67 18.41 -31.39
C GLU A 662 28.97 17.81 -30.84
N LYS A 663 28.87 16.72 -30.12
CA LYS A 663 30.04 15.95 -29.64
C LYS A 663 30.28 14.82 -30.62
N SER A 664 31.55 14.64 -31.01
CA SER A 664 31.97 13.44 -31.73
C SER A 664 31.69 12.21 -30.85
N LEU A 665 31.04 11.20 -31.43
CA LEU A 665 30.84 9.90 -30.79
C LEU A 665 32.17 9.22 -30.52
#